data_db8e8309feffbad3c73efdeefed27b53
#
_entry.id   db8e8309feffbad3c73efdeefed27b53
#
_cell.length_a   1.000
_cell.length_b   1.000
_cell.length_c   1.000
_cell.angle_alpha   90.00
_cell.angle_beta   90.00
_cell.angle_gamma   90.00
#
_symmetry.space_group_name_H-M   'P 1'
#
loop_
_entity.id
_entity.type
_entity.pdbx_description
1 polymer ?
#
loop_
_entity_poly.entity_id
_entity_poly.type
_entity_poly.pdbx_seq_one_letter_code
_entity_poly.pdbx_strand_id
1 'polypeptide(L)'
;MLPSDKTKLNGIAAGAEVNVNADWNATEGDALILNKPILATVATSGSYNDLTGKPTIPTVDVNKKYVDDKLATKADLADCTVFDIFMKVANGGTLSISQEDYNTLLEKVPNGFVNTLPIRDSGEYISSLFGGYNTNGDNSIWFYAQQTMGVNHCSIQMWIRQNLDVETQVNNDYLIPVTDGISIQASVADNSTDPNVKEVIIHTTGDGSKALMNDGKYRKLPVYGRNLLLGSGKEVSNSKYEMADYWLTEPISKGTQVTLTIFGELGDDKEMFTIYNSTGAVGSMAQFSKTDFVNGKASKTFKWITNIGGAVADNTHMVVFSSPKTGTSTSTIHKIKLEYEDLSTEWVPAWEDIPDLEERYAYGVEWDTASSSPDGVRVGNIQLHRELPIQSKMRRCLLDRDGGVKEYLGDEFSWGGSYLDYAVMTEIPEHWYKLYFNGTKFRMMLSEIPLPGYKHVDKFYISTYEARMYRTDNLLCSAAGASKLSDPNSINFRGGDNTAEWDDTYCSLLGCPVTNLTIDQFRQAARKRGSGWEMYTYNAHKALFWLFAVEYATLDSQKPFNAQKDANGFAQGGLGPGPTQMTDWANFNNSNPLIPCGYTNEFGNGSGEKAYVVKNASGGTHATLMANRYRGIENPFGHIWKYTDGANIQVTTGDSGLSILWTTDDPSNFSDTSYTGYDKKGNICRTNGYAKKMLLGEDGDIVATEVGGSSSTYWCDYYYTYTQANRLQVVLVGGNAGDGSYAGLAYVHTSHTPSDAYRYIGSRLCFFPKYKSTEITTTTE
;
A
#
# COMPACT_ATOMS: atom_id res chain seq x y z
N MET A 1 60.69 1.94 -28.52
CA MET A 1 60.71 0.50 -28.15
C MET A 1 62.12 0.18 -27.58
N LEU A 2 62.14 -0.25 -26.34
CA LEU A 2 63.44 -0.57 -25.66
C LEU A 2 64.01 -1.83 -26.27
N PRO A 3 65.41 -1.99 -26.28
CA PRO A 3 66.07 -3.21 -26.81
C PRO A 3 65.51 -4.51 -26.18
N SER A 4 65.12 -4.48 -24.92
CA SER A 4 64.48 -5.59 -24.21
C SER A 4 63.14 -6.00 -24.81
N ASP A 5 62.36 -5.05 -25.36
CA ASP A 5 61.04 -5.30 -25.95
C ASP A 5 61.19 -5.95 -27.32
N LYS A 6 62.27 -5.58 -28.07
CA LYS A 6 62.57 -6.18 -29.35
C LYS A 6 62.99 -7.61 -29.21
N THR A 7 63.73 -7.95 -28.12
CA THR A 7 64.13 -9.33 -27.82
C THR A 7 62.95 -10.21 -27.48
N LYS A 8 61.95 -9.67 -26.73
CA LYS A 8 60.73 -10.38 -26.45
C LYS A 8 59.87 -10.59 -27.71
N LEU A 9 59.81 -9.59 -28.59
CA LEU A 9 59.10 -9.69 -29.85
C LEU A 9 59.72 -10.71 -30.81
N ASN A 10 61.05 -10.78 -30.87
CA ASN A 10 61.82 -11.76 -31.71
C ASN A 10 61.75 -13.20 -31.16
N GLY A 11 61.23 -13.39 -29.94
CA GLY A 11 61.00 -14.72 -29.34
C GLY A 11 59.63 -15.27 -29.60
N ILE A 12 58.73 -14.48 -30.23
CA ILE A 12 57.42 -14.97 -30.63
C ILE A 12 57.62 -15.77 -31.93
N ALA A 13 57.21 -17.03 -31.92
CA ALA A 13 57.29 -17.90 -33.09
C ALA A 13 56.59 -17.33 -34.29
N ALA A 14 57.13 -17.38 -35.48
CA ALA A 14 56.44 -17.02 -36.70
C ALA A 14 55.22 -17.94 -36.88
N GLY A 15 54.05 -17.44 -36.72
CA GLY A 15 52.82 -18.22 -36.73
C GLY A 15 52.06 -18.26 -35.39
N ALA A 16 52.48 -17.45 -34.38
CA ALA A 16 51.71 -17.27 -33.19
C ALA A 16 50.32 -16.67 -33.56
N GLU A 17 49.31 -17.43 -33.31
CA GLU A 17 47.96 -17.04 -33.65
C GLU A 17 47.38 -16.00 -32.65
N VAL A 18 46.46 -15.20 -33.14
CA VAL A 18 45.65 -14.31 -32.27
C VAL A 18 44.87 -15.19 -31.30
N ASN A 19 44.91 -14.88 -30.04
CA ASN A 19 44.21 -15.60 -28.98
C ASN A 19 42.72 -15.76 -29.37
N VAL A 20 42.30 -17.00 -29.63
CA VAL A 20 40.92 -17.32 -30.00
C VAL A 20 40.10 -17.63 -28.75
N ASN A 21 38.82 -17.25 -28.74
CA ASN A 21 37.93 -17.61 -27.65
C ASN A 21 37.74 -19.13 -27.60
N ALA A 22 37.78 -19.70 -26.40
CA ALA A 22 37.44 -21.11 -26.20
C ALA A 22 36.03 -21.43 -26.71
N ASP A 23 35.90 -22.45 -27.53
CA ASP A 23 34.66 -22.92 -28.08
C ASP A 23 34.30 -24.31 -27.51
N TRP A 24 33.10 -24.41 -26.92
CA TRP A 24 32.62 -25.64 -26.32
C TRP A 24 32.49 -26.80 -27.35
N ASN A 25 32.27 -26.49 -28.61
CA ASN A 25 32.07 -27.47 -29.68
C ASN A 25 33.35 -27.79 -30.47
N ALA A 26 34.44 -27.09 -30.21
CA ALA A 26 35.72 -27.38 -30.89
C ALA A 26 36.23 -28.78 -30.56
N THR A 27 36.64 -29.50 -31.59
CA THR A 27 37.21 -30.86 -31.49
C THR A 27 38.72 -30.87 -31.69
N GLU A 28 39.28 -29.76 -32.22
CA GLU A 28 40.72 -29.58 -32.47
C GLU A 28 41.09 -28.08 -32.56
N GLY A 29 42.35 -27.72 -32.54
CA GLY A 29 42.85 -26.34 -32.64
C GLY A 29 42.88 -25.58 -31.33
N ASP A 30 43.24 -24.27 -31.41
CA ASP A 30 43.48 -23.41 -30.23
C ASP A 30 42.24 -23.04 -29.46
N ALA A 31 41.06 -23.21 -30.06
CA ALA A 31 39.78 -22.99 -29.39
C ALA A 31 39.34 -24.21 -28.55
N LEU A 32 40.08 -25.34 -28.60
CA LEU A 32 39.72 -26.55 -27.89
C LEU A 32 39.86 -26.40 -26.38
N ILE A 33 38.80 -26.70 -25.64
CA ILE A 33 38.80 -26.77 -24.18
C ILE A 33 39.35 -28.14 -23.77
N LEU A 34 40.59 -28.19 -23.30
CA LEU A 34 41.20 -29.41 -22.76
C LEU A 34 40.51 -29.78 -21.44
N ASN A 35 40.20 -31.07 -21.26
CA ASN A 35 39.56 -31.59 -20.05
C ASN A 35 38.16 -31.03 -19.78
N LYS A 36 37.39 -30.62 -20.81
CA LYS A 36 36.00 -30.24 -20.64
C LYS A 36 35.23 -31.38 -19.97
N PRO A 37 34.43 -31.11 -18.96
CA PRO A 37 33.64 -32.15 -18.31
C PRO A 37 32.61 -32.73 -19.29
N ILE A 38 32.38 -34.04 -19.20
CA ILE A 38 31.25 -34.69 -19.92
C ILE A 38 29.99 -34.19 -19.23
N LEU A 39 29.23 -33.34 -19.91
CA LEU A 39 27.95 -32.87 -19.43
C LEU A 39 26.90 -34.01 -19.55
N ALA A 40 26.07 -34.12 -18.53
CA ALA A 40 24.90 -35.01 -18.61
C ALA A 40 24.02 -34.57 -19.77
N THR A 41 23.32 -35.50 -20.42
CA THR A 41 22.46 -35.25 -21.59
C THR A 41 21.47 -34.14 -21.36
N VAL A 42 20.95 -34.02 -20.13
CA VAL A 42 20.02 -32.95 -19.74
C VAL A 42 20.63 -31.55 -19.87
N ALA A 43 21.93 -31.40 -19.68
CA ALA A 43 22.59 -30.09 -19.79
C ALA A 43 22.72 -29.61 -21.24
N THR A 44 22.64 -30.51 -22.20
CA THR A 44 22.71 -30.21 -23.63
C THR A 44 21.31 -30.21 -24.31
N SER A 45 20.39 -31.05 -23.82
CA SER A 45 19.03 -31.14 -24.36
C SER A 45 18.04 -30.19 -23.72
N GLY A 46 18.28 -29.74 -22.48
CA GLY A 46 17.35 -28.96 -21.68
C GLY A 46 16.09 -29.76 -21.28
N SER A 47 16.04 -31.03 -21.59
CA SER A 47 14.86 -31.88 -21.31
C SER A 47 14.98 -32.56 -19.95
N TYR A 48 13.97 -32.39 -19.11
CA TYR A 48 13.86 -33.10 -17.83
C TYR A 48 13.91 -34.62 -17.98
N ASN A 49 13.45 -35.15 -19.13
CA ASN A 49 13.43 -36.60 -19.38
C ASN A 49 14.82 -37.23 -19.48
N ASP A 50 15.85 -36.45 -19.75
CA ASP A 50 17.23 -36.93 -19.91
C ASP A 50 18.02 -36.92 -18.59
N LEU A 51 17.39 -36.60 -17.46
CA LEU A 51 18.00 -36.68 -16.14
C LEU A 51 18.15 -38.13 -15.70
N THR A 52 19.37 -38.56 -15.42
CA THR A 52 19.66 -39.87 -14.82
C THR A 52 19.60 -39.76 -13.30
N GLY A 53 19.00 -40.75 -12.62
CA GLY A 53 18.84 -40.70 -11.15
C GLY A 53 17.73 -39.78 -10.68
N LYS A 54 16.69 -39.58 -11.49
CA LYS A 54 15.47 -38.83 -11.07
C LYS A 54 14.96 -39.39 -9.76
N PRO A 55 14.64 -38.51 -8.78
CA PRO A 55 13.82 -38.96 -7.66
C PRO A 55 12.53 -39.56 -8.23
N THR A 56 12.16 -40.72 -7.80
CA THR A 56 10.85 -41.29 -8.11
C THR A 56 9.83 -40.30 -7.52
N ILE A 57 9.25 -39.48 -8.37
CA ILE A 57 8.05 -38.73 -7.97
C ILE A 57 7.04 -39.85 -7.72
N PRO A 58 6.51 -39.99 -6.50
CA PRO A 58 5.48 -40.98 -6.27
C PRO A 58 4.36 -40.67 -7.25
N THR A 59 4.09 -41.53 -8.18
CA THR A 59 2.84 -41.54 -8.93
C THR A 59 1.75 -41.89 -7.91
N VAL A 60 1.29 -40.84 -7.21
CA VAL A 60 0.13 -41.01 -6.35
C VAL A 60 -1.05 -40.96 -7.30
N ASP A 61 -1.62 -42.12 -7.57
CA ASP A 61 -2.88 -42.27 -8.32
C ASP A 61 -4.02 -41.42 -7.75
N VAL A 62 -3.89 -41.02 -6.49
CA VAL A 62 -4.76 -40.04 -5.80
C VAL A 62 -4.65 -38.65 -6.45
N ASN A 63 -3.48 -38.26 -6.96
CA ASN A 63 -3.31 -36.94 -7.61
C ASN A 63 -3.86 -36.93 -9.04
N LYS A 64 -3.84 -38.08 -9.74
CA LYS A 64 -4.44 -38.14 -11.08
C LYS A 64 -5.96 -38.00 -11.00
N LYS A 65 -6.59 -38.69 -10.09
CA LYS A 65 -8.04 -38.60 -9.88
C LYS A 65 -8.42 -37.19 -9.39
N TYR A 66 -7.64 -36.58 -8.46
CA TYR A 66 -7.87 -35.20 -7.99
C TYR A 66 -7.62 -34.17 -9.10
N VAL A 67 -6.58 -34.37 -9.91
CA VAL A 67 -6.29 -33.51 -11.07
C VAL A 67 -7.26 -33.79 -12.20
N ASP A 68 -7.66 -35.04 -12.43
CA ASP A 68 -8.67 -35.38 -13.43
C ASP A 68 -10.08 -34.95 -12.97
N ASP A 69 -10.41 -35.03 -11.67
CA ASP A 69 -11.64 -34.48 -11.09
C ASP A 69 -11.60 -32.92 -11.10
N LYS A 70 -10.43 -32.29 -10.93
CA LYS A 70 -10.25 -30.83 -11.06
C LYS A 70 -10.08 -30.38 -12.51
N LEU A 71 -9.63 -31.25 -13.42
CA LEU A 71 -9.62 -31.00 -14.86
C LEU A 71 -10.98 -31.30 -15.48
N ALA A 72 -11.74 -32.26 -14.97
CA ALA A 72 -13.15 -32.44 -15.32
C ALA A 72 -13.96 -31.22 -14.87
N THR A 73 -13.77 -30.73 -13.62
CA THR A 73 -14.29 -29.44 -13.18
C THR A 73 -13.71 -28.24 -13.96
N LYS A 74 -12.54 -28.36 -14.58
CA LYS A 74 -12.00 -27.34 -15.51
C LYS A 74 -12.50 -27.51 -16.95
N ALA A 75 -12.93 -28.69 -17.36
CA ALA A 75 -13.63 -28.85 -18.64
C ALA A 75 -15.05 -28.27 -18.55
N ASP A 76 -15.67 -28.31 -17.37
CA ASP A 76 -16.87 -27.53 -17.04
C ASP A 76 -16.58 -26.04 -16.92
N LEU A 77 -15.34 -25.64 -16.68
CA LEU A 77 -14.81 -24.28 -16.76
C LEU A 77 -14.64 -23.72 -18.19
N ALA A 78 -14.95 -24.50 -19.23
CA ALA A 78 -15.20 -23.96 -20.56
C ALA A 78 -16.43 -23.01 -20.56
N ASP A 79 -17.25 -23.03 -19.51
CA ASP A 79 -18.34 -22.09 -19.25
C ASP A 79 -18.00 -20.97 -18.26
N CYS A 80 -16.72 -20.74 -17.94
CA CYS A 80 -16.29 -19.49 -17.31
C CYS A 80 -16.77 -18.26 -18.07
N THR A 81 -16.94 -18.38 -19.37
CA THR A 81 -17.46 -17.29 -20.21
C THR A 81 -18.84 -16.79 -19.74
N VAL A 82 -19.73 -17.70 -19.34
CA VAL A 82 -21.05 -17.33 -18.81
C VAL A 82 -20.92 -16.63 -17.47
N PHE A 83 -20.07 -17.15 -16.60
CA PHE A 83 -19.78 -16.53 -15.30
C PHE A 83 -19.07 -15.18 -15.45
N ASP A 84 -18.10 -15.08 -16.35
CA ASP A 84 -17.38 -13.86 -16.62
C ASP A 84 -18.30 -12.77 -17.19
N ILE A 85 -19.23 -13.13 -18.08
CA ILE A 85 -20.24 -12.19 -18.58
C ILE A 85 -21.20 -11.79 -17.46
N PHE A 86 -21.66 -12.74 -16.63
CA PHE A 86 -22.48 -12.44 -15.46
C PHE A 86 -21.76 -11.47 -14.53
N MET A 87 -20.50 -11.73 -14.21
CA MET A 87 -19.71 -10.88 -13.33
C MET A 87 -19.42 -9.51 -13.95
N LYS A 88 -19.17 -9.44 -15.25
CA LYS A 88 -18.98 -8.18 -15.98
C LYS A 88 -20.23 -7.28 -15.92
N VAL A 89 -21.42 -7.87 -16.08
CA VAL A 89 -22.69 -7.16 -15.97
C VAL A 89 -22.94 -6.76 -14.51
N ALA A 90 -22.75 -7.67 -13.59
CA ALA A 90 -22.93 -7.43 -12.16
C ALA A 90 -21.99 -6.35 -11.61
N ASN A 91 -20.75 -6.28 -12.13
CA ASN A 91 -19.73 -5.33 -11.69
C ASN A 91 -19.83 -3.97 -12.37
N GLY A 92 -20.38 -3.94 -13.57
CA GLY A 92 -20.41 -2.72 -14.38
C GLY A 92 -21.42 -1.69 -13.91
N GLY A 93 -22.34 -2.04 -12.98
CA GLY A 93 -23.46 -1.18 -12.60
C GLY A 93 -24.31 -0.75 -13.79
N THR A 94 -24.15 -1.45 -14.93
CA THR A 94 -24.83 -1.14 -16.19
C THR A 94 -26.13 -1.93 -16.28
N LEU A 95 -27.21 -1.25 -16.57
CA LEU A 95 -28.51 -1.85 -16.86
C LEU A 95 -28.57 -2.41 -18.29
N SER A 96 -27.42 -2.70 -18.91
CA SER A 96 -27.35 -3.22 -20.27
C SER A 96 -26.08 -4.06 -20.51
N ILE A 97 -26.16 -4.99 -21.46
CA ILE A 97 -25.11 -5.92 -21.88
C ILE A 97 -24.77 -5.69 -23.35
N SER A 98 -23.57 -6.04 -23.80
CA SER A 98 -23.22 -5.96 -25.21
C SER A 98 -23.97 -7.02 -26.04
N GLN A 99 -24.21 -6.74 -27.32
CA GLN A 99 -24.83 -7.71 -28.22
C GLN A 99 -23.97 -8.97 -28.40
N GLU A 100 -22.66 -8.84 -28.32
CA GLU A 100 -21.71 -9.94 -28.42
C GLU A 100 -21.82 -10.86 -27.18
N ASP A 101 -21.82 -10.28 -25.98
CA ASP A 101 -21.99 -11.03 -24.73
C ASP A 101 -23.38 -11.72 -24.70
N TYR A 102 -24.44 -11.02 -25.14
CA TYR A 102 -25.79 -11.61 -25.22
C TYR A 102 -25.85 -12.81 -26.18
N ASN A 103 -25.23 -12.71 -27.36
CA ASN A 103 -25.16 -13.81 -28.31
C ASN A 103 -24.36 -14.99 -27.76
N THR A 104 -23.28 -14.72 -27.04
CA THR A 104 -22.46 -15.74 -26.37
C THR A 104 -23.27 -16.45 -25.28
N LEU A 105 -24.06 -15.73 -24.50
CA LEU A 105 -24.96 -16.33 -23.51
C LEU A 105 -26.04 -17.19 -24.17
N LEU A 106 -26.64 -16.74 -25.27
CA LEU A 106 -27.61 -17.54 -26.06
C LEU A 106 -27.04 -18.85 -26.57
N GLU A 107 -25.78 -18.83 -26.99
CA GLU A 107 -25.11 -20.04 -27.48
C GLU A 107 -24.77 -21.03 -26.36
N LYS A 108 -24.31 -20.50 -25.21
CA LYS A 108 -23.78 -21.30 -24.12
C LYS A 108 -24.78 -21.66 -23.03
N VAL A 109 -25.93 -21.00 -22.98
CA VAL A 109 -27.03 -21.28 -22.04
C VAL A 109 -28.24 -21.80 -22.82
N PRO A 110 -28.25 -23.08 -23.24
CA PRO A 110 -29.35 -23.62 -24.03
C PRO A 110 -30.59 -23.84 -23.17
N ASN A 111 -31.71 -23.74 -23.84
CA ASN A 111 -33.07 -23.95 -23.38
C ASN A 111 -33.27 -24.64 -22.02
N GLY A 112 -33.53 -23.83 -20.99
CA GLY A 112 -34.03 -24.28 -19.69
C GLY A 112 -33.03 -25.06 -18.85
N PHE A 113 -31.78 -25.05 -19.23
CA PHE A 113 -30.76 -25.73 -18.49
C PHE A 113 -29.90 -24.79 -17.64
N VAL A 114 -29.51 -25.32 -16.52
CA VAL A 114 -28.76 -24.60 -15.50
C VAL A 114 -27.44 -25.30 -15.27
N ASN A 115 -26.35 -24.62 -15.53
CA ASN A 115 -25.05 -25.02 -15.02
C ASN A 115 -24.87 -24.48 -13.60
N THR A 116 -24.67 -25.42 -12.66
CA THR A 116 -24.28 -25.04 -11.31
C THR A 116 -22.78 -24.95 -11.26
N LEU A 117 -22.27 -23.71 -11.14
CA LEU A 117 -20.85 -23.46 -10.89
C LEU A 117 -20.65 -23.27 -9.38
N PRO A 118 -20.00 -24.22 -8.67
CA PRO A 118 -19.66 -23.99 -7.29
C PRO A 118 -18.61 -22.90 -7.21
N ILE A 119 -18.97 -21.76 -6.64
CA ILE A 119 -18.09 -20.61 -6.47
C ILE A 119 -17.18 -20.83 -5.26
N ARG A 120 -17.66 -21.62 -4.27
CA ARG A 120 -16.88 -21.99 -3.09
C ARG A 120 -17.48 -23.20 -2.38
N ASP A 121 -16.61 -24.09 -1.93
CA ASP A 121 -16.93 -25.15 -0.96
C ASP A 121 -16.07 -24.93 0.30
N SER A 122 -16.70 -24.48 1.38
CA SER A 122 -16.05 -24.32 2.70
C SER A 122 -16.72 -25.16 3.78
N GLY A 123 -17.51 -26.16 3.38
CA GLY A 123 -18.22 -27.05 4.30
C GLY A 123 -19.47 -26.44 4.96
N GLU A 124 -19.55 -25.12 5.10
CA GLU A 124 -20.71 -24.41 5.66
C GLU A 124 -21.31 -23.37 4.68
N TYR A 125 -20.62 -23.10 3.58
CA TYR A 125 -21.01 -22.08 2.60
C TYR A 125 -20.95 -22.67 1.19
N ILE A 126 -22.08 -22.83 0.56
CA ILE A 126 -22.16 -23.21 -0.85
C ILE A 126 -22.62 -21.98 -1.63
N SER A 127 -21.75 -21.45 -2.48
CA SER A 127 -22.12 -20.43 -3.45
C SER A 127 -22.24 -21.06 -4.81
N SER A 128 -23.35 -20.84 -5.48
CA SER A 128 -23.63 -21.41 -6.80
C SER A 128 -24.28 -20.38 -7.70
N LEU A 129 -23.95 -20.44 -8.98
CA LEU A 129 -24.59 -19.69 -10.04
C LEU A 129 -25.37 -20.65 -10.92
N PHE A 130 -26.64 -20.34 -11.12
CA PHE A 130 -27.54 -21.06 -12.02
C PHE A 130 -27.96 -20.11 -13.13
N GLY A 131 -28.15 -20.63 -14.33
CA GLY A 131 -28.64 -19.84 -15.43
C GLY A 131 -29.54 -20.63 -16.35
N GLY A 132 -30.38 -19.97 -17.11
CA GLY A 132 -31.27 -20.58 -18.07
C GLY A 132 -31.78 -19.58 -19.09
N TYR A 133 -32.35 -20.12 -20.15
CA TYR A 133 -32.98 -19.32 -21.19
C TYR A 133 -34.50 -19.52 -21.14
N ASN A 134 -35.24 -18.41 -21.08
CA ASN A 134 -36.70 -18.45 -21.04
C ASN A 134 -37.29 -18.31 -22.45
N THR A 135 -37.95 -19.36 -22.89
CA THR A 135 -38.61 -19.40 -24.21
C THR A 135 -40.06 -18.92 -24.22
N ASN A 136 -40.60 -18.57 -23.05
CA ASN A 136 -42.01 -18.21 -22.91
C ASN A 136 -42.29 -16.71 -23.20
N GLY A 137 -41.83 -16.23 -24.35
CA GLY A 137 -42.34 -15.04 -24.97
C GLY A 137 -41.47 -13.77 -24.90
N ASP A 138 -40.50 -13.68 -24.00
CA ASP A 138 -39.60 -12.51 -23.89
C ASP A 138 -38.13 -12.81 -24.22
N ASN A 139 -37.79 -14.05 -24.52
CA ASN A 139 -36.43 -14.50 -24.84
C ASN A 139 -35.36 -14.00 -23.85
N SER A 140 -35.71 -13.92 -22.57
CA SER A 140 -34.78 -13.49 -21.54
C SER A 140 -33.86 -14.63 -21.10
N ILE A 141 -32.61 -14.30 -20.85
CA ILE A 141 -31.65 -15.16 -20.16
C ILE A 141 -31.71 -14.79 -18.70
N TRP A 142 -31.87 -15.77 -17.83
CA TRP A 142 -31.92 -15.52 -16.41
C TRP A 142 -30.80 -16.24 -15.67
N PHE A 143 -30.31 -15.61 -14.62
CA PHE A 143 -29.34 -16.18 -13.69
C PHE A 143 -29.86 -16.09 -12.27
N TYR A 144 -29.48 -17.07 -11.48
CA TYR A 144 -29.75 -17.14 -10.08
C TYR A 144 -28.45 -17.48 -9.35
N ALA A 145 -27.90 -16.51 -8.61
CA ALA A 145 -26.77 -16.74 -7.74
C ALA A 145 -27.28 -16.95 -6.32
N GLN A 146 -26.86 -18.00 -5.70
CA GLN A 146 -27.24 -18.34 -4.33
C GLN A 146 -26.02 -18.59 -3.48
N GLN A 147 -26.00 -18.02 -2.30
CA GLN A 147 -25.08 -18.35 -1.23
C GLN A 147 -25.87 -18.80 -0.01
N THR A 148 -25.50 -19.94 0.56
CA THR A 148 -26.18 -20.53 1.72
C THR A 148 -25.22 -20.52 2.91
N MET A 149 -25.70 -19.99 4.03
CA MET A 149 -25.02 -20.00 5.32
C MET A 149 -25.91 -20.69 6.34
N GLY A 150 -25.67 -21.97 6.62
CA GLY A 150 -26.55 -22.72 7.51
C GLY A 150 -28.00 -22.66 7.05
N VAL A 151 -28.89 -22.06 7.87
CA VAL A 151 -30.30 -21.86 7.52
C VAL A 151 -30.59 -20.56 6.78
N ASN A 152 -29.61 -19.70 6.63
CA ASN A 152 -29.74 -18.41 5.97
C ASN A 152 -29.17 -18.49 4.56
N HIS A 153 -29.87 -17.91 3.61
CA HIS A 153 -29.41 -17.85 2.23
C HIS A 153 -29.69 -16.46 1.65
N CYS A 154 -28.75 -15.99 0.86
CA CYS A 154 -28.91 -14.81 0.02
C CYS A 154 -28.98 -15.27 -1.44
N SER A 155 -29.88 -14.70 -2.21
CA SER A 155 -29.98 -14.99 -3.62
C SER A 155 -30.17 -13.73 -4.45
N ILE A 156 -29.51 -13.74 -5.61
CA ILE A 156 -29.64 -12.70 -6.64
C ILE A 156 -30.26 -13.36 -7.85
N GLN A 157 -31.30 -12.76 -8.39
CA GLN A 157 -31.85 -13.10 -9.67
C GLN A 157 -31.52 -11.97 -10.66
N MET A 158 -31.08 -12.35 -11.85
CA MET A 158 -30.77 -11.42 -12.93
C MET A 158 -31.44 -11.90 -14.20
N TRP A 159 -32.12 -11.01 -14.90
CA TRP A 159 -32.70 -11.26 -16.21
C TRP A 159 -32.04 -10.35 -17.24
N ILE A 160 -31.59 -10.93 -18.33
CA ILE A 160 -31.03 -10.22 -19.48
C ILE A 160 -32.01 -10.37 -20.62
N ARG A 161 -32.62 -9.28 -21.04
CA ARG A 161 -33.66 -9.29 -22.07
C ARG A 161 -33.07 -9.19 -23.47
N GLN A 162 -33.86 -9.53 -24.47
CA GLN A 162 -33.46 -9.46 -25.90
C GLN A 162 -33.10 -8.03 -26.34
N ASN A 163 -33.64 -7.01 -25.72
CA ASN A 163 -33.28 -5.59 -25.96
C ASN A 163 -31.98 -5.18 -25.24
N LEU A 164 -31.28 -6.12 -24.65
CA LEU A 164 -30.01 -5.94 -23.91
C LEU A 164 -30.17 -5.27 -22.55
N ASP A 165 -31.38 -5.02 -22.07
CA ASP A 165 -31.62 -4.54 -20.71
C ASP A 165 -31.37 -5.64 -19.68
N VAL A 166 -30.84 -5.26 -18.54
CA VAL A 166 -30.59 -6.14 -17.41
C VAL A 166 -31.46 -5.72 -16.24
N GLU A 167 -32.21 -6.67 -15.71
CA GLU A 167 -33.02 -6.52 -14.51
C GLU A 167 -32.48 -7.44 -13.41
N THR A 168 -32.28 -6.90 -12.22
CA THR A 168 -31.78 -7.66 -11.06
C THR A 168 -32.77 -7.62 -9.91
N GLN A 169 -32.94 -8.74 -9.21
CA GLN A 169 -33.74 -8.84 -8.02
C GLN A 169 -32.99 -9.59 -6.93
N VAL A 170 -33.05 -9.11 -5.70
CA VAL A 170 -32.37 -9.70 -4.54
C VAL A 170 -33.40 -10.15 -3.52
N ASN A 171 -33.24 -11.38 -3.08
CA ASN A 171 -34.04 -11.94 -2.00
C ASN A 171 -33.13 -12.21 -0.79
N ASN A 172 -33.41 -11.52 0.28
CA ASN A 172 -32.87 -11.61 1.64
C ASN A 172 -31.79 -10.62 2.09
N ASP A 173 -31.81 -10.34 3.40
CA ASP A 173 -31.16 -9.23 4.08
C ASP A 173 -29.69 -9.45 4.47
N TYR A 174 -29.02 -10.49 4.00
CA TYR A 174 -27.68 -10.81 4.43
C TYR A 174 -26.66 -10.66 3.32
N LEU A 175 -25.67 -9.81 3.56
CA LEU A 175 -24.49 -9.65 2.72
C LEU A 175 -23.42 -10.63 3.17
N ILE A 176 -22.98 -11.45 2.26
CA ILE A 176 -21.92 -12.42 2.53
C ILE A 176 -20.73 -12.02 1.67
N PRO A 177 -19.57 -11.72 2.28
CA PRO A 177 -18.36 -11.49 1.51
C PRO A 177 -17.99 -12.77 0.77
N VAL A 178 -17.98 -12.71 -0.56
CA VAL A 178 -17.39 -13.74 -1.40
C VAL A 178 -15.89 -13.50 -1.41
N THR A 179 -15.09 -14.48 -1.03
CA THR A 179 -13.63 -14.32 -1.00
C THR A 179 -13.09 -13.97 -2.38
N ASP A 180 -12.03 -13.19 -2.40
CA ASP A 180 -11.31 -12.62 -3.52
C ASP A 180 -11.86 -11.30 -4.07
N GLY A 181 -12.37 -10.45 -3.17
CA GLY A 181 -12.64 -9.04 -3.50
C GLY A 181 -14.02 -8.77 -4.07
N ILE A 182 -14.94 -9.73 -4.06
CA ILE A 182 -16.33 -9.52 -4.47
C ILE A 182 -17.19 -9.38 -3.22
N SER A 183 -17.81 -8.23 -3.05
CA SER A 183 -18.87 -8.04 -2.05
C SER A 183 -20.20 -7.71 -2.75
N ILE A 184 -21.27 -8.31 -2.27
CA ILE A 184 -22.63 -8.01 -2.72
C ILE A 184 -23.22 -7.03 -1.72
N GLN A 185 -23.55 -5.84 -2.15
CA GLN A 185 -24.23 -4.83 -1.33
C GLN A 185 -25.69 -4.74 -1.74
N ALA A 186 -26.60 -4.89 -0.78
CA ALA A 186 -28.02 -4.67 -1.00
C ALA A 186 -28.44 -3.31 -0.45
N SER A 187 -29.09 -2.48 -1.23
CA SER A 187 -29.76 -1.25 -0.81
C SER A 187 -31.26 -1.34 -1.03
N VAL A 188 -32.04 -0.61 -0.23
CA VAL A 188 -33.50 -0.56 -0.41
C VAL A 188 -33.81 0.30 -1.62
N ALA A 189 -34.53 -0.25 -2.59
CA ALA A 189 -35.08 0.55 -3.69
C ALA A 189 -36.40 1.17 -3.26
N ASP A 190 -36.50 2.50 -3.26
CA ASP A 190 -37.65 3.28 -2.76
C ASP A 190 -38.93 3.14 -3.61
N ASN A 191 -38.91 2.40 -4.71
CA ASN A 191 -40.05 2.25 -5.62
C ASN A 191 -40.73 0.87 -5.60
N SER A 192 -40.38 0.00 -4.68
CA SER A 192 -41.03 -1.30 -4.53
C SER A 192 -42.17 -1.22 -3.50
N THR A 193 -43.33 -1.72 -3.87
CA THR A 193 -44.44 -1.94 -2.92
C THR A 193 -44.17 -3.10 -1.96
N ASP A 194 -43.07 -3.82 -2.13
CA ASP A 194 -42.59 -4.87 -1.24
C ASP A 194 -41.41 -4.34 -0.40
N PRO A 195 -41.55 -4.22 0.93
CA PRO A 195 -40.50 -3.71 1.81
C PRO A 195 -39.28 -4.62 1.91
N ASN A 196 -39.31 -5.82 1.30
CA ASN A 196 -38.22 -6.79 1.32
C ASN A 196 -37.39 -6.78 0.03
N VAL A 197 -37.73 -5.97 -0.96
CA VAL A 197 -36.95 -5.86 -2.20
C VAL A 197 -35.93 -4.76 -2.06
N LYS A 198 -34.66 -5.08 -2.22
CA LYS A 198 -33.52 -4.18 -2.07
C LYS A 198 -32.66 -4.22 -3.32
N GLU A 199 -32.18 -3.07 -3.76
CA GLU A 199 -31.25 -2.97 -4.87
C GLU A 199 -29.89 -3.57 -4.47
N VAL A 200 -29.29 -4.38 -5.34
CA VAL A 200 -27.96 -4.95 -5.12
C VAL A 200 -26.93 -4.24 -5.98
N ILE A 201 -25.93 -3.69 -5.34
CA ILE A 201 -24.74 -3.19 -5.99
C ILE A 201 -23.60 -4.19 -5.70
N ILE A 202 -23.06 -4.79 -6.74
CA ILE A 202 -21.90 -5.68 -6.62
C ILE A 202 -20.65 -4.84 -6.81
N HIS A 203 -19.86 -4.71 -5.76
CA HIS A 203 -18.55 -4.06 -5.82
C HIS A 203 -17.45 -5.10 -5.91
N THR A 204 -16.71 -5.11 -7.00
CA THR A 204 -15.62 -6.08 -7.25
C THR A 204 -14.23 -5.56 -6.89
N THR A 205 -14.10 -4.34 -6.45
CA THR A 205 -12.81 -3.71 -6.15
C THR A 205 -12.67 -3.27 -4.71
N GLY A 206 -13.32 -3.97 -3.79
CA GLY A 206 -13.01 -3.79 -2.37
C GLY A 206 -11.65 -4.42 -2.07
N ASP A 207 -10.80 -3.70 -1.36
CA ASP A 207 -9.55 -4.22 -0.80
C ASP A 207 -9.75 -5.30 0.29
N GLY A 208 -10.98 -5.78 0.45
CA GLY A 208 -11.36 -6.75 1.49
C GLY A 208 -11.29 -6.21 2.92
N SER A 209 -10.96 -4.93 3.11
CA SER A 209 -10.71 -4.35 4.43
C SER A 209 -11.95 -3.85 5.16
N LYS A 210 -13.10 -3.76 4.47
CA LYS A 210 -14.36 -3.25 5.06
C LYS A 210 -15.55 -4.13 4.66
N ALA A 211 -16.37 -4.47 5.65
CA ALA A 211 -17.67 -5.09 5.43
C ALA A 211 -18.81 -4.13 5.82
N LEU A 212 -19.93 -4.24 5.12
CA LEU A 212 -21.18 -3.62 5.55
C LEU A 212 -21.73 -4.45 6.72
N MET A 213 -21.85 -3.81 7.88
CA MET A 213 -22.40 -4.45 9.07
C MET A 213 -23.94 -4.40 9.05
N ASN A 214 -24.56 -5.24 9.85
CA ASN A 214 -26.03 -5.32 9.97
C ASN A 214 -26.71 -3.99 10.43
N ASP A 215 -25.92 -3.02 10.89
CA ASP A 215 -26.37 -1.66 11.21
C ASP A 215 -26.29 -0.69 10.01
N GLY A 216 -26.00 -1.21 8.81
CA GLY A 216 -25.90 -0.43 7.57
C GLY A 216 -24.64 0.43 7.46
N LYS A 217 -23.62 0.23 8.31
CA LYS A 217 -22.39 1.00 8.29
C LYS A 217 -21.22 0.17 7.80
N TYR A 218 -20.40 0.75 6.92
CA TYR A 218 -19.11 0.18 6.56
C TYR A 218 -18.15 0.34 7.71
N ARG A 219 -17.69 -0.78 8.25
CA ARG A 219 -16.59 -0.79 9.20
C ARG A 219 -15.43 -1.59 8.63
N LYS A 220 -14.21 -1.16 8.97
CA LYS A 220 -13.03 -1.97 8.74
C LYS A 220 -13.33 -3.34 9.33
N LEU A 221 -13.18 -4.39 8.50
CA LEU A 221 -13.28 -5.74 9.03
C LEU A 221 -12.29 -5.82 10.19
N PRO A 222 -12.74 -6.06 11.43
CA PRO A 222 -11.81 -6.61 12.39
C PRO A 222 -11.23 -7.83 11.70
N VAL A 223 -9.95 -8.11 11.90
CA VAL A 223 -9.32 -9.28 11.30
C VAL A 223 -10.08 -10.49 11.84
N TYR A 224 -11.08 -10.92 11.09
CA TYR A 224 -11.97 -12.00 11.51
C TYR A 224 -11.12 -13.23 11.74
N GLY A 225 -11.32 -13.81 12.90
CA GLY A 225 -10.61 -14.99 13.28
C GLY A 225 -9.26 -14.77 13.96
N ARG A 226 -8.83 -13.53 14.24
CA ARG A 226 -7.67 -13.27 15.08
C ARG A 226 -7.96 -13.71 16.52
N ASN A 227 -7.07 -14.50 17.08
CA ASN A 227 -7.12 -14.83 18.50
C ASN A 227 -6.46 -13.70 19.33
N LEU A 228 -7.18 -13.20 20.29
CA LEU A 228 -6.74 -12.12 21.17
C LEU A 228 -6.03 -12.60 22.44
N LEU A 229 -5.87 -13.92 22.64
CA LEU A 229 -5.25 -14.52 23.83
C LEU A 229 -3.89 -15.11 23.52
N LEU A 230 -2.87 -14.63 24.22
CA LEU A 230 -1.52 -15.18 24.17
C LEU A 230 -1.44 -16.55 24.85
N GLY A 231 -0.65 -17.45 24.31
CA GLY A 231 -0.42 -18.79 24.85
C GLY A 231 -1.66 -19.71 24.82
N SER A 232 -2.67 -19.34 24.07
CA SER A 232 -4.02 -19.94 24.05
C SER A 232 -4.09 -21.36 23.48
N GLY A 233 -3.05 -21.81 22.79
CA GLY A 233 -2.90 -23.19 22.29
C GLY A 233 -2.25 -24.15 23.27
N LYS A 234 -1.79 -23.68 24.41
CA LYS A 234 -1.19 -24.53 25.45
C LYS A 234 -2.27 -25.12 26.32
N GLU A 235 -2.30 -26.45 26.41
CA GLU A 235 -3.22 -27.15 27.29
C GLU A 235 -3.00 -26.77 28.77
N VAL A 236 -4.08 -26.47 29.46
CA VAL A 236 -4.12 -26.24 30.91
C VAL A 236 -5.05 -27.26 31.53
N SER A 237 -4.50 -28.13 32.40
CA SER A 237 -5.25 -29.18 33.10
C SER A 237 -4.90 -29.16 34.58
N ASN A 238 -5.86 -28.81 35.41
CA ASN A 238 -5.68 -28.80 36.88
C ASN A 238 -7.02 -28.72 37.62
N SER A 239 -6.96 -28.87 38.96
CA SER A 239 -8.14 -28.81 39.84
C SER A 239 -8.29 -27.46 40.56
N LYS A 240 -7.44 -26.47 40.26
CA LYS A 240 -7.44 -25.17 40.91
C LYS A 240 -8.73 -24.40 40.60
N TYR A 241 -9.17 -23.59 41.57
CA TYR A 241 -10.28 -22.67 41.36
C TYR A 241 -9.94 -21.59 40.35
N GLU A 242 -8.83 -20.87 40.54
CA GLU A 242 -8.22 -20.00 39.52
C GLU A 242 -7.40 -20.89 38.60
N MET A 243 -8.00 -21.26 37.45
CA MET A 243 -7.49 -22.33 36.63
C MET A 243 -6.46 -21.85 35.61
N ALA A 244 -6.73 -20.73 34.97
CA ALA A 244 -5.87 -20.20 33.92
C ALA A 244 -5.94 -18.67 33.85
N ASP A 245 -4.82 -18.06 33.51
CA ASP A 245 -4.66 -16.63 33.24
C ASP A 245 -4.06 -16.46 31.86
N TYR A 246 -4.72 -15.64 31.01
CA TYR A 246 -4.31 -15.36 29.64
C TYR A 246 -4.09 -13.88 29.46
N TRP A 247 -2.93 -13.51 28.94
CA TRP A 247 -2.68 -12.15 28.51
C TRP A 247 -3.40 -11.86 27.20
N LEU A 248 -3.92 -10.65 27.08
CA LEU A 248 -4.50 -10.16 25.82
C LEU A 248 -3.39 -9.62 24.91
N THR A 249 -3.57 -9.76 23.61
CA THR A 249 -2.68 -9.17 22.61
C THR A 249 -2.77 -7.63 22.58
N GLU A 250 -3.91 -7.09 23.03
CA GLU A 250 -4.17 -5.66 23.13
C GLU A 250 -5.25 -5.38 24.18
N PRO A 251 -5.29 -4.18 24.80
CA PRO A 251 -6.35 -3.83 25.75
C PRO A 251 -7.72 -3.75 25.09
N ILE A 252 -8.73 -4.39 25.67
CA ILE A 252 -10.11 -4.37 25.16
C ILE A 252 -10.92 -3.31 25.91
N SER A 253 -11.56 -2.40 25.15
CA SER A 253 -12.39 -1.34 25.72
C SER A 253 -13.69 -1.88 26.33
N LYS A 254 -14.19 -1.20 27.38
CA LYS A 254 -15.47 -1.53 28.02
C LYS A 254 -16.62 -1.46 27.00
N GLY A 255 -17.46 -2.49 27.01
CA GLY A 255 -18.63 -2.58 26.15
C GLY A 255 -18.35 -3.19 24.77
N THR A 256 -17.09 -3.45 24.42
CA THR A 256 -16.72 -4.16 23.19
C THR A 256 -17.34 -5.56 23.20
N GLN A 257 -17.99 -5.94 22.14
CA GLN A 257 -18.56 -7.27 21.94
C GLN A 257 -17.45 -8.23 21.53
N VAL A 258 -17.36 -9.35 22.24
CA VAL A 258 -16.34 -10.39 22.00
C VAL A 258 -16.98 -11.77 22.11
N THR A 259 -16.40 -12.75 21.41
CA THR A 259 -16.79 -14.15 21.49
C THR A 259 -15.63 -14.96 22.02
N LEU A 260 -15.88 -15.70 23.09
CA LEU A 260 -14.94 -16.66 23.68
C LEU A 260 -15.36 -18.08 23.31
N THR A 261 -14.41 -18.84 22.75
CA THR A 261 -14.57 -20.25 22.45
C THR A 261 -13.58 -21.05 23.28
N ILE A 262 -14.09 -22.00 24.06
CA ILE A 262 -13.29 -22.90 24.90
C ILE A 262 -13.39 -24.32 24.31
N PHE A 263 -12.25 -24.92 24.07
CA PHE A 263 -12.13 -26.35 23.73
C PHE A 263 -11.60 -27.05 24.98
N GLY A 264 -12.44 -27.86 25.61
CA GLY A 264 -12.08 -28.48 26.88
C GLY A 264 -13.24 -29.15 27.60
N GLU A 265 -13.05 -29.44 28.85
CA GLU A 265 -14.04 -30.12 29.68
C GLU A 265 -13.91 -29.71 31.17
N LEU A 266 -15.03 -29.72 31.84
CA LEU A 266 -15.11 -29.49 33.26
C LEU A 266 -14.96 -30.81 34.05
N GLY A 267 -14.22 -30.76 35.17
CA GLY A 267 -14.12 -31.88 36.09
C GLY A 267 -15.47 -32.31 36.67
N ASP A 268 -15.56 -33.54 37.21
CA ASP A 268 -16.82 -34.15 37.63
C ASP A 268 -17.60 -33.32 38.69
N ASP A 269 -16.87 -32.76 39.66
CA ASP A 269 -17.45 -31.93 40.74
C ASP A 269 -17.36 -30.41 40.44
N LYS A 270 -17.00 -30.02 39.23
CA LYS A 270 -17.02 -28.65 38.73
C LYS A 270 -18.31 -28.40 37.94
N GLU A 271 -18.86 -27.21 38.03
CA GLU A 271 -20.15 -26.85 37.42
C GLU A 271 -19.97 -25.96 36.19
N MET A 272 -18.98 -25.05 36.25
CA MET A 272 -18.79 -24.05 35.17
C MET A 272 -17.39 -23.45 35.13
N PHE A 273 -16.97 -23.01 33.97
CA PHE A 273 -15.93 -22.00 33.80
C PHE A 273 -16.52 -20.62 33.94
N THR A 274 -15.93 -19.78 34.77
CA THR A 274 -16.35 -18.40 34.99
C THR A 274 -15.24 -17.46 34.51
N ILE A 275 -15.58 -16.51 33.68
CA ILE A 275 -14.62 -15.63 32.96
C ILE A 275 -14.61 -14.26 33.63
N TYR A 276 -13.42 -13.76 33.95
CA TYR A 276 -13.15 -12.44 34.51
C TYR A 276 -12.05 -11.72 33.71
N ASN A 277 -11.96 -10.41 33.84
CA ASN A 277 -10.91 -9.59 33.22
C ASN A 277 -9.70 -9.36 34.14
N SER A 278 -9.70 -9.85 35.37
CA SER A 278 -8.59 -9.82 36.29
C SER A 278 -8.81 -10.78 37.47
N THR A 279 -7.73 -11.10 38.19
CA THR A 279 -7.83 -11.79 39.48
C THR A 279 -8.46 -10.88 40.52
N GLY A 280 -9.41 -11.39 41.32
CA GLY A 280 -10.11 -10.61 42.35
C GLY A 280 -11.18 -9.67 41.87
N ALA A 281 -11.56 -9.70 40.58
CA ALA A 281 -12.69 -8.96 40.07
C ALA A 281 -14.02 -9.42 40.69
N VAL A 282 -14.95 -8.49 40.87
CA VAL A 282 -16.30 -8.75 41.34
C VAL A 282 -17.28 -8.78 40.16
N GLY A 283 -17.89 -9.91 39.92
CA GLY A 283 -18.78 -10.15 38.79
C GLY A 283 -18.06 -10.76 37.59
N SER A 284 -18.70 -11.72 36.95
CA SER A 284 -18.18 -12.43 35.80
C SER A 284 -18.64 -11.79 34.49
N MET A 285 -17.81 -11.89 33.46
CA MET A 285 -18.17 -11.49 32.12
C MET A 285 -19.00 -12.56 31.39
N ALA A 286 -18.64 -13.82 31.59
CA ALA A 286 -19.35 -14.97 31.02
C ALA A 286 -19.22 -16.21 31.91
N GLN A 287 -20.12 -17.19 31.74
CA GLN A 287 -20.10 -18.47 32.42
C GLN A 287 -20.39 -19.59 31.41
N PHE A 288 -19.59 -20.65 31.44
CA PHE A 288 -19.72 -21.83 30.61
C PHE A 288 -20.00 -23.04 31.46
N SER A 289 -21.22 -23.53 31.48
CA SER A 289 -21.64 -24.74 32.21
C SER A 289 -21.29 -26.02 31.43
N LYS A 290 -21.39 -27.17 32.07
CA LYS A 290 -21.18 -28.47 31.36
C LYS A 290 -22.08 -28.66 30.16
N THR A 291 -23.29 -28.13 30.20
CA THR A 291 -24.28 -28.25 29.13
C THR A 291 -23.99 -27.34 27.92
N ASP A 292 -23.12 -26.36 28.07
CA ASP A 292 -22.67 -25.50 26.97
C ASP A 292 -21.67 -26.21 26.04
N PHE A 293 -21.04 -27.28 26.55
CA PHE A 293 -20.03 -28.01 25.76
C PHE A 293 -20.66 -29.07 24.88
N VAL A 294 -20.51 -28.94 23.59
CA VAL A 294 -20.89 -29.92 22.57
C VAL A 294 -19.61 -30.42 21.91
N ASN A 295 -19.37 -31.72 22.00
CA ASN A 295 -18.12 -32.34 21.51
C ASN A 295 -16.84 -31.67 22.02
N GLY A 296 -16.82 -31.25 23.29
CA GLY A 296 -15.68 -30.59 23.92
C GLY A 296 -15.46 -29.13 23.50
N LYS A 297 -16.44 -28.50 22.82
CA LYS A 297 -16.38 -27.09 22.40
C LYS A 297 -17.57 -26.32 22.97
N ALA A 298 -17.32 -25.13 23.52
CA ALA A 298 -18.35 -24.18 23.93
C ALA A 298 -17.97 -22.77 23.48
N SER A 299 -18.95 -22.00 22.99
CA SER A 299 -18.75 -20.61 22.55
C SER A 299 -19.83 -19.71 23.13
N LYS A 300 -19.43 -18.52 23.60
CA LYS A 300 -20.36 -17.48 24.07
C LYS A 300 -19.89 -16.09 23.69
N THR A 301 -20.83 -15.27 23.24
CA THR A 301 -20.65 -13.85 22.96
C THR A 301 -21.07 -13.02 24.16
N PHE A 302 -20.26 -12.06 24.56
CA PHE A 302 -20.55 -11.15 25.67
C PHE A 302 -19.88 -9.80 25.45
N LYS A 303 -20.25 -8.82 26.28
CA LYS A 303 -19.59 -7.51 26.28
C LYS A 303 -18.45 -7.48 27.28
N TRP A 304 -17.30 -6.99 26.84
CA TRP A 304 -16.14 -6.83 27.73
C TRP A 304 -16.45 -5.84 28.85
N ILE A 305 -16.17 -6.22 30.07
CA ILE A 305 -16.43 -5.39 31.24
C ILE A 305 -15.06 -4.95 31.81
N THR A 306 -14.89 -3.65 31.97
CA THR A 306 -13.76 -3.07 32.66
C THR A 306 -14.25 -2.46 33.96
N ASN A 307 -13.49 -2.57 35.04
CA ASN A 307 -13.79 -2.00 36.35
C ASN A 307 -15.01 -2.61 37.03
N ILE A 308 -14.80 -3.73 37.67
CA ILE A 308 -15.81 -4.43 38.44
C ILE A 308 -15.44 -4.31 39.93
N GLY A 309 -16.24 -3.57 40.72
CA GLY A 309 -16.20 -3.60 42.16
C GLY A 309 -14.97 -2.99 42.81
N GLY A 310 -14.35 -1.97 42.26
CA GLY A 310 -13.27 -1.23 42.90
C GLY A 310 -11.86 -1.81 42.67
N ALA A 311 -11.72 -2.96 42.03
CA ALA A 311 -10.44 -3.42 41.49
C ALA A 311 -10.05 -2.59 40.29
N VAL A 312 -8.79 -2.21 40.17
CA VAL A 312 -8.26 -1.60 38.93
C VAL A 312 -8.38 -2.67 37.85
N ALA A 313 -9.26 -2.46 36.89
CA ALA A 313 -9.43 -3.37 35.78
C ALA A 313 -8.16 -3.36 34.96
N ASP A 314 -7.46 -4.43 34.93
CA ASP A 314 -6.35 -4.67 34.02
C ASP A 314 -6.93 -5.24 32.72
N ASN A 315 -7.25 -4.34 31.79
CA ASN A 315 -7.83 -4.73 30.49
C ASN A 315 -6.87 -5.53 29.59
N THR A 316 -5.76 -5.96 30.14
CA THR A 316 -4.74 -6.76 29.48
C THR A 316 -4.80 -8.24 29.81
N HIS A 317 -5.72 -8.65 30.69
CA HIS A 317 -5.85 -10.05 31.15
C HIS A 317 -7.27 -10.60 30.99
N MET A 318 -7.35 -11.92 30.82
CA MET A 318 -8.56 -12.72 30.97
C MET A 318 -8.27 -13.92 31.88
N VAL A 319 -9.02 -14.05 32.97
CA VAL A 319 -8.85 -15.13 33.94
C VAL A 319 -10.02 -16.09 33.87
N VAL A 320 -9.72 -17.38 33.87
CA VAL A 320 -10.71 -18.47 33.88
C VAL A 320 -10.71 -19.15 35.23
N PHE A 321 -11.86 -19.15 35.88
CA PHE A 321 -12.09 -19.86 37.14
C PHE A 321 -12.90 -21.14 36.91
N SER A 322 -12.49 -22.24 37.51
CA SER A 322 -13.22 -23.51 37.51
C SER A 322 -14.03 -23.63 38.81
N SER A 323 -15.33 -23.35 38.70
CA SER A 323 -16.26 -23.28 39.85
C SER A 323 -17.01 -24.60 40.08
N PRO A 324 -17.41 -24.96 41.34
CA PRO A 324 -17.16 -24.25 42.59
C PRO A 324 -15.72 -24.40 43.10
N LYS A 325 -15.32 -23.49 44.02
CA LYS A 325 -13.98 -23.51 44.62
C LYS A 325 -13.73 -24.78 45.44
N THR A 326 -14.78 -25.41 45.93
CA THR A 326 -14.75 -26.63 46.74
C THR A 326 -14.57 -27.90 45.91
N GLY A 327 -14.75 -27.82 44.62
CA GLY A 327 -14.54 -28.96 43.71
C GLY A 327 -13.05 -29.33 43.58
N THR A 328 -12.75 -30.62 43.58
CA THR A 328 -11.40 -31.17 43.58
C THR A 328 -11.01 -31.89 42.30
N SER A 329 -11.97 -32.17 41.43
CA SER A 329 -11.71 -32.80 40.13
C SER A 329 -11.01 -31.85 39.16
N THR A 330 -10.23 -32.43 38.27
CA THR A 330 -9.45 -31.71 37.25
C THR A 330 -10.37 -31.29 36.11
N SER A 331 -10.32 -30.00 35.77
CA SER A 331 -10.85 -29.47 34.51
C SER A 331 -9.72 -29.29 33.50
N THR A 332 -10.03 -29.38 32.22
CA THR A 332 -9.05 -29.23 31.15
C THR A 332 -9.51 -28.20 30.11
N ILE A 333 -8.63 -27.29 29.72
CA ILE A 333 -8.75 -26.43 28.55
C ILE A 333 -7.65 -26.85 27.58
N HIS A 334 -8.02 -27.51 26.49
CA HIS A 334 -7.07 -27.92 25.47
C HIS A 334 -6.56 -26.73 24.65
N LYS A 335 -7.47 -25.82 24.31
CA LYS A 335 -7.17 -24.56 23.64
C LYS A 335 -8.33 -23.59 23.84
N ILE A 336 -8.08 -22.32 23.67
CA ILE A 336 -9.07 -21.27 23.91
C ILE A 336 -8.89 -20.15 22.89
N LYS A 337 -9.95 -19.45 22.52
CA LYS A 337 -9.90 -18.36 21.58
C LYS A 337 -10.83 -17.25 21.98
N LEU A 338 -10.33 -16.02 22.01
CA LEU A 338 -11.11 -14.80 22.17
C LEU A 338 -11.01 -14.01 20.86
N GLU A 339 -12.13 -13.61 20.31
CA GLU A 339 -12.18 -12.83 19.09
C GLU A 339 -13.21 -11.72 19.19
N TYR A 340 -13.08 -10.68 18.38
CA TYR A 340 -14.05 -9.60 18.34
C TYR A 340 -15.37 -10.05 17.71
N GLU A 341 -16.45 -9.33 18.04
CA GLU A 341 -17.82 -9.50 17.55
C GLU A 341 -18.48 -10.81 18.02
N ASP A 342 -19.50 -11.28 17.30
CA ASP A 342 -20.38 -12.39 17.69
C ASP A 342 -20.15 -13.67 16.89
N LEU A 343 -19.04 -13.73 16.16
CA LEU A 343 -18.70 -14.87 15.30
C LEU A 343 -17.64 -15.74 15.98
N SER A 344 -17.92 -17.05 16.10
CA SER A 344 -16.93 -18.06 16.54
C SER A 344 -16.31 -18.72 15.31
N THR A 345 -15.03 -18.45 15.05
CA THR A 345 -14.27 -19.07 13.96
C THR A 345 -13.40 -20.23 14.45
N GLU A 346 -12.77 -20.95 13.51
CA GLU A 346 -11.81 -22.00 13.86
C GLU A 346 -10.67 -21.45 14.72
N TRP A 347 -10.14 -22.30 15.60
CA TRP A 347 -9.04 -21.90 16.45
C TRP A 347 -7.76 -21.70 15.65
N VAL A 348 -7.14 -20.54 15.87
CA VAL A 348 -5.78 -20.20 15.42
C VAL A 348 -5.01 -19.64 16.61
N PRO A 349 -3.68 -19.78 16.68
CA PRO A 349 -2.89 -19.09 17.70
C PRO A 349 -3.03 -17.57 17.57
N ALA A 350 -2.77 -16.82 18.62
CA ALA A 350 -2.53 -15.39 18.49
C ALA A 350 -1.33 -15.17 17.55
N TRP A 351 -1.36 -14.10 16.80
CA TRP A 351 -0.24 -13.80 15.88
C TRP A 351 1.07 -13.63 16.63
N GLU A 352 0.99 -13.08 17.84
CA GLU A 352 2.11 -12.87 18.75
C GLU A 352 2.72 -14.18 19.25
N ASP A 353 1.96 -15.28 19.24
CA ASP A 353 2.43 -16.62 19.58
C ASP A 353 3.12 -17.35 18.40
N ILE A 354 3.00 -16.82 17.18
CA ILE A 354 3.62 -17.42 16.00
C ILE A 354 5.06 -16.89 15.92
N PRO A 355 6.07 -17.74 16.09
CA PRO A 355 7.44 -17.31 15.90
C PRO A 355 7.67 -16.88 14.44
N ASP A 356 8.52 -15.88 14.27
CA ASP A 356 9.04 -15.44 12.97
C ASP A 356 8.01 -14.86 12.00
N LEU A 357 6.94 -14.21 12.50
CA LEU A 357 5.95 -13.53 11.66
C LEU A 357 6.58 -12.48 10.72
N GLU A 358 7.54 -11.70 11.23
CA GLU A 358 8.26 -10.71 10.42
C GLU A 358 9.06 -11.38 9.30
N GLU A 359 9.61 -12.57 9.54
CA GLU A 359 10.37 -13.32 8.54
C GLU A 359 9.49 -13.98 7.48
N ARG A 360 8.19 -14.08 7.74
CA ARG A 360 7.23 -14.66 6.79
C ARG A 360 6.49 -13.62 5.96
N TYR A 361 6.06 -12.53 6.62
CA TYR A 361 5.07 -11.62 6.06
C TYR A 361 5.55 -10.17 5.99
N ALA A 362 6.77 -9.87 6.45
CA ALA A 362 7.35 -8.55 6.35
C ALA A 362 8.73 -8.60 5.69
N TYR A 363 9.12 -7.46 5.14
CA TYR A 363 10.44 -7.22 4.58
C TYR A 363 10.87 -5.81 4.93
N GLY A 364 12.14 -5.61 5.14
CA GLY A 364 12.64 -4.32 5.57
C GLY A 364 14.15 -4.24 5.53
N VAL A 365 14.66 -3.15 6.05
CA VAL A 365 16.09 -2.88 6.06
C VAL A 365 16.54 -2.45 7.45
N GLU A 366 17.69 -2.95 7.86
CA GLU A 366 18.37 -2.61 9.10
C GLU A 366 19.57 -1.72 8.80
N TRP A 367 19.67 -0.58 9.47
CA TRP A 367 20.82 0.31 9.43
C TRP A 367 21.47 0.39 10.80
N ASP A 368 22.82 0.42 10.83
CA ASP A 368 23.58 0.59 12.06
C ASP A 368 23.98 2.07 12.23
N THR A 369 23.46 2.71 13.27
CA THR A 369 23.76 4.13 13.57
C THR A 369 25.23 4.35 13.98
N ALA A 370 25.98 3.29 14.30
CA ALA A 370 27.41 3.36 14.55
C ALA A 370 28.22 3.35 13.22
N SER A 371 27.62 2.93 12.11
CA SER A 371 28.19 2.98 10.79
C SER A 371 27.91 4.30 10.10
N SER A 372 28.85 4.81 9.33
CA SER A 372 28.64 5.96 8.46
C SER A 372 28.08 5.59 7.08
N SER A 373 27.99 4.30 6.76
CA SER A 373 27.42 3.85 5.48
C SER A 373 25.94 4.18 5.39
N PRO A 374 25.45 4.75 4.28
CA PRO A 374 24.03 4.91 4.02
C PRO A 374 23.33 3.58 3.67
N ASP A 375 24.11 2.53 3.35
CA ASP A 375 23.55 1.25 2.94
C ASP A 375 23.18 0.40 4.14
N GLY A 376 22.01 -0.18 4.07
CA GLY A 376 21.46 -1.07 5.07
C GLY A 376 21.50 -2.54 4.65
N VAL A 377 21.17 -3.39 5.59
CA VAL A 377 21.05 -4.84 5.39
C VAL A 377 19.58 -5.22 5.30
N ARG A 378 19.22 -5.93 4.22
CA ARG A 378 17.84 -6.45 4.06
C ARG A 378 17.56 -7.51 5.12
N VAL A 379 16.40 -7.39 5.76
CA VAL A 379 15.92 -8.27 6.84
C VAL A 379 14.46 -8.67 6.58
N GLY A 380 13.99 -9.70 7.28
CA GLY A 380 12.66 -10.26 7.06
C GLY A 380 12.62 -11.20 5.86
N ASN A 381 11.51 -11.29 5.19
CA ASN A 381 11.30 -12.23 4.08
C ASN A 381 12.09 -11.82 2.83
N ILE A 382 13.10 -12.60 2.49
CA ILE A 382 13.98 -12.36 1.34
C ILE A 382 13.24 -12.46 0.00
N GLN A 383 12.21 -13.28 -0.10
CA GLN A 383 11.40 -13.37 -1.32
C GLN A 383 10.60 -12.09 -1.56
N LEU A 384 10.04 -11.51 -0.49
CA LEU A 384 9.31 -10.23 -0.58
C LEU A 384 10.23 -9.06 -1.01
N HIS A 385 11.53 -9.11 -0.68
CA HIS A 385 12.51 -8.15 -1.22
C HIS A 385 12.72 -8.26 -2.73
N ARG A 386 12.53 -9.44 -3.31
CA ARG A 386 12.62 -9.64 -4.77
C ARG A 386 11.35 -9.19 -5.48
N GLU A 387 10.21 -9.40 -4.85
CA GLU A 387 8.86 -9.12 -5.38
C GLU A 387 8.44 -7.69 -5.16
N LEU A 388 8.85 -7.09 -4.02
CA LEU A 388 8.49 -5.73 -3.59
C LEU A 388 6.96 -5.50 -3.67
N PRO A 389 6.17 -6.29 -2.92
CA PRO A 389 4.73 -6.39 -3.17
C PRO A 389 3.98 -5.06 -2.98
N ILE A 390 4.48 -4.14 -2.14
CA ILE A 390 3.91 -2.81 -1.98
C ILE A 390 4.37 -1.90 -3.13
N GLN A 391 5.68 -1.79 -3.36
CA GLN A 391 6.22 -0.91 -4.39
C GLN A 391 5.81 -1.32 -5.81
N SER A 392 5.66 -2.63 -6.08
CA SER A 392 5.22 -3.13 -7.39
C SER A 392 3.78 -2.76 -7.73
N LYS A 393 2.96 -2.46 -6.72
CA LYS A 393 1.57 -2.00 -6.89
C LYS A 393 1.46 -0.48 -7.04
N MET A 394 2.54 0.27 -6.83
CA MET A 394 2.54 1.70 -7.12
C MET A 394 2.39 1.90 -8.63
N ARG A 395 1.30 2.56 -9.03
CA ARG A 395 0.97 2.75 -10.45
C ARG A 395 0.22 4.04 -10.67
N ARG A 396 0.42 4.62 -11.82
CA ARG A 396 -0.26 5.84 -12.23
C ARG A 396 -1.72 5.55 -12.58
N CYS A 397 -2.58 6.51 -12.30
CA CYS A 397 -3.98 6.45 -12.65
C CYS A 397 -4.53 7.85 -13.00
N LEU A 398 -5.66 7.89 -13.67
CA LEU A 398 -6.52 9.06 -13.78
C LEU A 398 -7.51 9.04 -12.63
N LEU A 399 -7.38 10.01 -11.73
CA LEU A 399 -8.24 10.16 -10.56
C LEU A 399 -9.22 11.32 -10.81
N ASP A 400 -10.51 11.08 -10.67
CA ASP A 400 -11.53 12.12 -10.76
C ASP A 400 -11.56 13.00 -9.51
N ARG A 401 -12.40 14.03 -9.51
CA ARG A 401 -12.53 14.94 -8.36
C ARG A 401 -13.05 14.27 -7.11
N ASP A 402 -13.82 13.21 -7.27
CA ASP A 402 -14.40 12.42 -6.19
C ASP A 402 -13.48 11.31 -5.70
N GLY A 403 -12.28 11.18 -6.29
CA GLY A 403 -11.30 10.16 -5.94
C GLY A 403 -11.60 8.78 -6.55
N GLY A 404 -12.50 8.72 -7.53
CA GLY A 404 -12.71 7.54 -8.35
C GLY A 404 -11.57 7.36 -9.35
N VAL A 405 -11.03 6.14 -9.45
CA VAL A 405 -10.06 5.79 -10.48
C VAL A 405 -10.81 5.52 -11.78
N LYS A 406 -10.65 6.41 -12.76
CA LYS A 406 -11.21 6.21 -14.10
C LYS A 406 -10.44 5.15 -14.87
N GLU A 407 -9.11 5.17 -14.78
CA GLU A 407 -8.23 4.32 -15.55
C GLU A 407 -6.86 4.22 -14.88
N TYR A 408 -6.26 3.03 -14.87
CA TYR A 408 -4.85 2.84 -14.56
C TYR A 408 -4.02 2.96 -15.82
N LEU A 409 -2.92 3.70 -15.73
CA LEU A 409 -2.10 4.05 -16.87
C LEU A 409 -0.98 3.04 -17.09
N GLY A 410 -0.83 2.58 -18.33
CA GLY A 410 0.31 1.76 -18.77
C GLY A 410 1.59 2.58 -18.94
N ASP A 411 2.63 1.92 -19.44
CA ASP A 411 3.93 2.56 -19.69
C ASP A 411 3.85 3.57 -20.84
N GLU A 412 3.06 3.25 -21.89
CA GLU A 412 2.77 4.18 -22.99
C GLU A 412 1.48 4.93 -22.71
N PHE A 413 1.59 6.10 -22.11
CA PHE A 413 0.43 6.92 -21.80
C PHE A 413 0.37 8.20 -22.65
N SER A 414 -0.75 8.38 -23.31
CA SER A 414 -1.10 9.59 -24.01
C SER A 414 -2.57 9.94 -23.74
N TRP A 415 -2.81 10.90 -22.82
CA TRP A 415 -4.17 11.32 -22.49
C TRP A 415 -4.45 12.73 -23.00
N GLY A 416 -5.59 12.89 -23.69
CA GLY A 416 -6.06 14.16 -24.27
C GLY A 416 -7.34 14.71 -23.64
N GLY A 417 -7.74 14.22 -22.46
CA GLY A 417 -8.95 14.66 -21.77
C GLY A 417 -8.77 15.90 -20.89
N SER A 418 -9.83 16.26 -20.15
CA SER A 418 -9.87 17.43 -19.28
C SER A 418 -9.07 17.22 -17.99
N TYR A 419 -8.02 18.01 -17.78
CA TYR A 419 -7.26 18.03 -16.52
C TYR A 419 -7.99 18.78 -15.41
N LEU A 420 -9.11 19.40 -15.68
CA LEU A 420 -9.99 19.98 -14.67
C LEU A 420 -10.76 18.87 -13.95
N ASP A 421 -11.20 17.87 -14.67
CA ASP A 421 -12.01 16.78 -14.14
C ASP A 421 -11.14 15.66 -13.55
N TYR A 422 -9.97 15.42 -14.15
CA TYR A 422 -9.07 14.35 -13.77
C TYR A 422 -7.67 14.87 -13.42
N ALA A 423 -7.01 14.19 -12.50
CA ALA A 423 -5.59 14.39 -12.20
C ALA A 423 -4.82 13.10 -12.45
N VAL A 424 -3.61 13.21 -13.00
CA VAL A 424 -2.70 12.07 -13.11
C VAL A 424 -2.03 11.85 -11.78
N MET A 425 -2.41 10.80 -11.10
CA MET A 425 -1.94 10.47 -9.76
C MET A 425 -1.20 9.14 -9.76
N THR A 426 -0.33 8.94 -8.80
CA THR A 426 0.30 7.65 -8.50
C THR A 426 -0.30 7.10 -7.22
N GLU A 427 -0.88 5.92 -7.29
CA GLU A 427 -1.43 5.21 -6.15
C GLU A 427 -0.31 4.71 -5.25
N ILE A 428 -0.40 5.04 -3.97
CA ILE A 428 0.40 4.43 -2.91
C ILE A 428 -0.49 3.40 -2.23
N PRO A 429 -0.15 2.11 -2.33
CA PRO A 429 -0.98 1.04 -1.78
C PRO A 429 -1.12 1.12 -0.27
N GLU A 430 -2.23 0.61 0.24
CA GLU A 430 -2.38 0.32 1.66
C GLU A 430 -1.28 -0.62 2.13
N HIS A 431 -0.68 -0.32 3.25
CA HIS A 431 0.38 -1.13 3.83
C HIS A 431 0.54 -0.86 5.32
N TRP A 432 1.34 -1.69 5.97
CA TRP A 432 1.71 -1.54 7.38
C TRP A 432 3.21 -1.40 7.49
N TYR A 433 3.67 -0.58 8.45
CA TYR A 433 5.09 -0.42 8.72
C TYR A 433 5.37 -0.48 10.22
N LYS A 434 6.59 -0.84 10.55
CA LYS A 434 7.10 -0.79 11.91
C LYS A 434 8.54 -0.31 11.88
N LEU A 435 8.79 0.76 12.64
CA LEU A 435 10.15 1.22 12.90
C LEU A 435 10.48 0.92 14.36
N TYR A 436 11.60 0.27 14.58
CA TYR A 436 12.06 -0.04 15.93
C TYR A 436 13.58 -0.12 16.02
N PHE A 437 14.10 0.03 17.25
CA PHE A 437 15.51 0.00 17.54
C PHE A 437 15.90 -1.33 18.19
N ASN A 438 17.07 -1.86 17.81
CA ASN A 438 17.72 -2.99 18.45
C ASN A 438 19.19 -2.62 18.71
N GLY A 439 19.47 -2.12 19.91
CA GLY A 439 20.78 -1.56 20.25
C GLY A 439 21.11 -0.32 19.40
N THR A 440 22.24 -0.35 18.68
CA THR A 440 22.65 0.73 17.79
C THR A 440 21.97 0.68 16.42
N LYS A 441 21.16 -0.33 16.17
CA LYS A 441 20.52 -0.54 14.88
C LYS A 441 19.07 -0.10 14.91
N PHE A 442 18.58 0.42 13.79
CA PHE A 442 17.16 0.62 13.58
C PHE A 442 16.69 -0.15 12.35
N ARG A 443 15.47 -0.62 12.41
CA ARG A 443 14.82 -1.36 11.31
C ARG A 443 13.57 -0.65 10.87
N MET A 444 13.42 -0.48 9.56
CA MET A 444 12.15 -0.14 8.94
C MET A 444 11.62 -1.40 8.24
N MET A 445 10.49 -1.89 8.72
CA MET A 445 9.82 -3.08 8.20
C MET A 445 8.52 -2.69 7.52
N LEU A 446 8.19 -3.33 6.42
CA LEU A 446 6.96 -3.17 5.64
C LEU A 446 6.20 -4.49 5.57
N SER A 447 4.88 -4.44 5.56
CA SER A 447 4.00 -5.59 5.37
C SER A 447 2.74 -5.21 4.61
N GLU A 448 2.21 -6.13 3.79
CA GLU A 448 0.89 -5.98 3.15
C GLU A 448 -0.27 -6.34 4.07
N ILE A 449 0.02 -6.92 5.22
CA ILE A 449 -0.98 -7.36 6.20
C ILE A 449 -0.69 -6.73 7.56
N PRO A 450 -1.70 -6.55 8.40
CA PRO A 450 -1.50 -6.05 9.76
C PRO A 450 -0.74 -7.08 10.60
N LEU A 451 0.46 -6.70 11.05
CA LEU A 451 1.26 -7.48 11.98
C LEU A 451 1.33 -6.80 13.35
N PRO A 452 1.63 -7.55 14.44
CA PRO A 452 1.73 -6.99 15.78
C PRO A 452 2.71 -5.81 15.86
N GLY A 453 2.23 -4.68 16.39
CA GLY A 453 3.03 -3.46 16.53
C GLY A 453 3.31 -2.71 15.22
N TYR A 454 2.71 -3.12 14.11
CA TYR A 454 2.79 -2.38 12.84
C TYR A 454 1.73 -1.28 12.79
N LYS A 455 2.14 -0.12 12.28
CA LYS A 455 1.26 1.03 12.05
C LYS A 455 0.66 0.95 10.65
N HIS A 456 -0.61 1.28 10.55
CA HIS A 456 -1.35 1.25 9.31
C HIS A 456 -1.15 2.54 8.49
N VAL A 457 -0.94 2.39 7.21
CA VAL A 457 -0.98 3.46 6.21
C VAL A 457 -2.12 3.17 5.25
N ASP A 458 -3.18 3.95 5.32
CA ASP A 458 -4.29 3.85 4.37
C ASP A 458 -3.80 4.11 2.95
N LYS A 459 -4.42 3.49 1.95
CA LYS A 459 -4.19 3.83 0.55
C LYS A 459 -4.41 5.33 0.30
N PHE A 460 -3.47 5.96 -0.40
CA PHE A 460 -3.58 7.36 -0.80
C PHE A 460 -2.91 7.58 -2.16
N TYR A 461 -2.99 8.79 -2.67
CA TYR A 461 -2.45 9.12 -3.98
C TYR A 461 -1.55 10.35 -3.89
N ILE A 462 -0.41 10.29 -4.58
CA ILE A 462 0.51 11.42 -4.80
C ILE A 462 0.44 11.78 -6.28
N SER A 463 0.42 13.07 -6.62
CA SER A 463 0.48 13.46 -8.01
C SER A 463 1.72 12.92 -8.72
N THR A 464 1.52 12.34 -9.90
CA THR A 464 2.59 11.86 -10.77
C THR A 464 3.59 12.96 -11.09
N TYR A 465 3.10 14.16 -11.28
CA TYR A 465 3.91 15.35 -11.60
C TYR A 465 3.91 16.35 -10.45
N GLU A 466 4.89 17.23 -10.44
CA GLU A 466 4.84 18.45 -9.63
C GLU A 466 3.60 19.27 -10.01
N ALA A 467 2.97 19.97 -9.06
CA ALA A 467 1.69 20.60 -9.27
C ALA A 467 1.75 21.70 -10.33
N ARG A 468 0.77 21.72 -11.22
CA ARG A 468 0.49 22.81 -12.14
C ARG A 468 -0.71 23.61 -11.65
N MET A 469 -0.90 24.81 -12.17
CA MET A 469 -2.01 25.68 -11.82
C MET A 469 -2.91 25.91 -13.03
N TYR A 470 -4.21 25.64 -12.87
CA TYR A 470 -5.23 26.22 -13.71
C TYR A 470 -5.59 27.59 -13.16
N ARG A 471 -5.04 28.63 -13.78
CA ARG A 471 -4.99 29.97 -13.17
C ARG A 471 -6.34 30.69 -13.17
N THR A 472 -7.26 30.35 -14.04
CA THR A 472 -8.61 30.94 -14.06
C THR A 472 -9.32 30.73 -12.73
N ASP A 473 -9.21 29.52 -12.16
CA ASP A 473 -9.90 29.15 -10.92
C ASP A 473 -8.94 29.03 -9.73
N ASN A 474 -7.65 29.25 -9.95
CA ASN A 474 -6.58 28.92 -9.00
C ASN A 474 -6.73 27.48 -8.47
N LEU A 475 -6.82 26.52 -9.38
CA LEU A 475 -7.01 25.11 -9.12
C LEU A 475 -5.71 24.36 -9.39
N LEU A 476 -5.20 23.62 -8.40
CA LEU A 476 -4.05 22.75 -8.64
C LEU A 476 -4.41 21.55 -9.52
N CYS A 477 -3.51 21.23 -10.43
CA CYS A 477 -3.64 20.13 -11.37
C CYS A 477 -2.38 19.24 -11.36
N SER A 478 -2.55 17.98 -11.70
CA SER A 478 -1.46 17.06 -12.04
C SER A 478 -1.63 16.61 -13.48
N ALA A 479 -0.80 17.14 -14.37
CA ALA A 479 -0.93 16.97 -15.81
C ALA A 479 0.43 17.03 -16.50
N ALA A 480 0.64 16.23 -17.53
CA ALA A 480 1.82 16.32 -18.39
C ALA A 480 1.86 17.64 -19.20
N GLY A 481 3.01 17.92 -19.79
CA GLY A 481 3.32 19.18 -20.44
C GLY A 481 2.42 19.58 -21.61
N ALA A 482 2.64 20.77 -22.10
CA ALA A 482 1.79 21.54 -23.01
C ALA A 482 1.47 20.91 -24.37
N SER A 483 2.31 20.01 -24.87
CA SER A 483 2.16 19.47 -26.25
C SER A 483 0.88 18.66 -26.48
N LYS A 484 0.10 18.40 -25.44
CA LYS A 484 -1.15 17.63 -25.49
C LYS A 484 -2.33 18.32 -24.82
N LEU A 485 -2.19 19.57 -24.43
CA LEU A 485 -3.32 20.35 -23.96
C LEU A 485 -4.09 20.85 -25.18
N SER A 486 -5.14 20.12 -25.53
CA SER A 486 -6.14 20.56 -26.51
C SER A 486 -7.05 21.66 -25.97
N ASP A 487 -6.79 22.15 -24.76
CA ASP A 487 -7.53 23.26 -24.17
C ASP A 487 -7.23 24.55 -24.96
N PRO A 488 -8.22 25.20 -25.55
CA PRO A 488 -8.04 26.48 -26.23
C PRO A 488 -7.49 27.59 -25.32
N ASN A 489 -7.56 27.39 -24.01
CA ASN A 489 -7.00 28.26 -22.97
C ASN A 489 -5.72 27.69 -22.35
N SER A 490 -4.87 27.03 -23.14
CA SER A 490 -3.62 26.43 -22.65
C SER A 490 -2.72 27.40 -21.87
N ILE A 491 -2.84 28.68 -22.13
CA ILE A 491 -2.24 29.78 -21.36
C ILE A 491 -2.55 29.70 -19.85
N ASN A 492 -3.72 29.17 -19.47
CA ASN A 492 -4.12 29.03 -18.09
C ASN A 492 -3.35 27.93 -17.33
N PHE A 493 -2.62 27.10 -18.05
CA PHE A 493 -1.76 26.06 -17.46
C PHE A 493 -0.28 26.43 -17.44
N ARG A 494 0.04 27.69 -17.53
CA ARG A 494 1.42 28.16 -17.39
C ARG A 494 1.95 27.79 -16.00
N GLY A 495 3.20 27.36 -15.95
CA GLY A 495 3.94 27.07 -14.72
C GLY A 495 4.93 28.20 -14.38
N GLY A 496 5.82 27.92 -13.45
CA GLY A 496 6.84 28.84 -12.99
C GLY A 496 6.33 29.86 -12.01
N ASP A 497 6.91 31.04 -12.06
CA ASP A 497 6.54 32.16 -11.20
C ASP A 497 5.06 32.54 -11.40
N ASN A 498 4.31 32.69 -10.32
CA ASN A 498 2.90 33.08 -10.37
C ASN A 498 2.71 34.61 -10.55
N THR A 499 3.77 35.33 -10.84
CA THR A 499 3.75 36.77 -11.10
C THR A 499 3.50 37.03 -12.58
N ALA A 500 2.47 37.80 -12.92
CA ALA A 500 2.07 38.06 -14.31
C ALA A 500 3.20 38.67 -15.17
N GLU A 501 4.04 39.48 -14.59
CA GLU A 501 5.20 40.13 -15.23
C GLU A 501 6.24 39.13 -15.76
N TRP A 502 6.25 37.91 -15.22
CA TRP A 502 7.19 36.86 -15.61
C TRP A 502 6.58 35.86 -16.57
N ASP A 503 5.27 35.96 -16.81
CA ASP A 503 4.53 35.00 -17.61
C ASP A 503 4.99 34.94 -19.08
N ASP A 504 5.39 36.06 -19.64
CA ASP A 504 5.80 36.18 -21.04
C ASP A 504 7.32 36.06 -21.24
N THR A 505 8.07 35.91 -20.14
CA THR A 505 9.51 35.80 -20.17
C THR A 505 9.93 34.35 -19.86
N TYR A 506 11.01 34.10 -19.14
CA TYR A 506 11.60 32.79 -18.98
C TYR A 506 10.95 31.94 -17.89
N CYS A 507 10.00 32.45 -17.14
CA CYS A 507 9.55 31.88 -15.88
C CYS A 507 8.21 31.15 -15.94
N SER A 508 7.47 31.33 -17.03
CA SER A 508 6.12 30.79 -17.14
C SER A 508 5.91 30.09 -18.47
N LEU A 509 6.45 28.88 -18.59
CA LEU A 509 6.25 28.05 -19.77
C LEU A 509 5.07 27.10 -19.57
N LEU A 510 4.37 26.86 -20.69
CA LEU A 510 3.33 25.82 -20.73
C LEU A 510 3.92 24.47 -20.31
N GLY A 511 3.21 23.77 -19.44
CA GLY A 511 3.62 22.46 -18.97
C GLY A 511 4.54 22.42 -17.77
N CYS A 512 5.12 23.55 -17.36
CA CYS A 512 5.96 23.61 -16.18
C CYS A 512 5.15 23.61 -14.88
N PRO A 513 5.73 23.16 -13.75
CA PRO A 513 5.08 23.26 -12.46
C PRO A 513 4.86 24.72 -12.02
N VAL A 514 3.84 24.97 -11.21
CA VAL A 514 3.59 26.27 -10.60
C VAL A 514 4.51 26.49 -9.39
N THR A 515 5.04 27.69 -9.26
CA THR A 515 5.88 28.13 -8.16
C THR A 515 5.44 29.51 -7.63
N ASN A 516 6.13 30.04 -6.65
CA ASN A 516 5.90 31.38 -6.10
C ASN A 516 4.51 31.59 -5.48
N LEU A 517 4.05 30.58 -4.75
CA LEU A 517 2.84 30.63 -3.92
C LEU A 517 3.21 30.35 -2.47
N THR A 518 2.44 30.91 -1.54
CA THR A 518 2.54 30.58 -0.11
C THR A 518 1.96 29.17 0.14
N ILE A 519 2.30 28.57 1.29
CA ILE A 519 1.74 27.26 1.67
C ILE A 519 0.21 27.29 1.73
N ASP A 520 -0.37 28.38 2.26
CA ASP A 520 -1.83 28.54 2.31
C ASP A 520 -2.46 28.62 0.92
N GLN A 521 -1.83 29.32 -0.03
CA GLN A 521 -2.30 29.37 -1.41
C GLN A 521 -2.26 27.99 -2.10
N PHE A 522 -1.24 27.20 -1.84
CA PHE A 522 -1.18 25.80 -2.32
C PHE A 522 -2.27 24.94 -1.70
N ARG A 523 -2.47 25.03 -0.38
CA ARG A 523 -3.53 24.32 0.36
C ARG A 523 -4.92 24.65 -0.20
N GLN A 524 -5.24 25.92 -0.32
CA GLN A 524 -6.53 26.38 -0.84
C GLN A 524 -6.75 25.91 -2.29
N ALA A 525 -5.73 26.03 -3.15
CA ALA A 525 -5.82 25.62 -4.54
C ALA A 525 -5.97 24.11 -4.72
N ALA A 526 -5.39 23.30 -3.84
CA ALA A 526 -5.58 21.86 -3.80
C ALA A 526 -7.01 21.47 -3.39
N ARG A 527 -7.51 22.06 -2.30
CA ARG A 527 -8.85 21.80 -1.73
C ARG A 527 -10.00 22.20 -2.66
N LYS A 528 -9.78 23.12 -3.58
CA LYS A 528 -10.76 23.44 -4.63
C LYS A 528 -11.11 22.25 -5.55
N ARG A 529 -10.32 21.19 -5.57
CA ARG A 529 -10.66 19.97 -6.30
C ARG A 529 -11.80 19.19 -5.66
N GLY A 530 -12.00 19.32 -4.35
CA GLY A 530 -13.03 18.61 -3.59
C GLY A 530 -12.51 18.04 -2.28
N SER A 531 -13.40 17.35 -1.58
CA SER A 531 -13.09 16.69 -0.30
C SER A 531 -12.03 15.60 -0.49
N GLY A 532 -11.09 15.52 0.45
CA GLY A 532 -9.98 14.56 0.40
C GLY A 532 -8.77 15.01 -0.41
N TRP A 533 -8.89 16.12 -1.19
CA TRP A 533 -7.77 16.70 -1.92
C TRP A 533 -6.99 17.67 -1.06
N GLU A 534 -5.68 17.45 -1.01
CA GLU A 534 -4.73 18.28 -0.28
C GLU A 534 -3.50 18.60 -1.14
N MET A 535 -2.75 19.61 -0.74
CA MET A 535 -1.39 19.77 -1.23
C MET A 535 -0.49 18.65 -0.69
N TYR A 536 0.76 18.57 -1.13
CA TYR A 536 1.71 17.57 -0.64
C TYR A 536 1.82 17.61 0.87
N THR A 537 1.74 16.47 1.54
CA THR A 537 1.86 16.38 2.99
C THR A 537 3.20 15.79 3.41
N TYR A 538 3.67 16.18 4.58
CA TYR A 538 4.89 15.62 5.17
C TYR A 538 4.81 14.11 5.34
N ASN A 539 3.65 13.59 5.78
CA ASN A 539 3.46 12.15 5.96
C ASN A 539 3.46 11.40 4.63
N ALA A 540 2.92 11.98 3.55
CA ALA A 540 3.00 11.38 2.21
C ALA A 540 4.45 11.33 1.70
N HIS A 541 5.22 12.39 1.92
CA HIS A 541 6.64 12.43 1.58
C HIS A 541 7.46 11.40 2.39
N LYS A 542 7.23 11.35 3.69
CA LYS A 542 7.86 10.39 4.60
C LYS A 542 7.58 8.93 4.20
N ALA A 543 6.32 8.61 3.86
CA ALA A 543 5.97 7.28 3.34
C ALA A 543 6.71 6.96 2.05
N LEU A 544 6.78 7.91 1.11
CA LEU A 544 7.53 7.74 -0.14
C LEU A 544 9.01 7.48 0.10
N PHE A 545 9.64 8.23 1.02
CA PHE A 545 11.04 8.03 1.41
C PHE A 545 11.28 6.61 1.94
N TRP A 546 10.45 6.12 2.85
CA TRP A 546 10.65 4.80 3.42
C TRP A 546 10.37 3.66 2.43
N LEU A 547 9.42 3.83 1.51
CA LEU A 547 9.24 2.88 0.40
C LEU A 547 10.50 2.81 -0.47
N PHE A 548 11.08 3.96 -0.80
CA PHE A 548 12.37 4.04 -1.51
C PHE A 548 13.50 3.38 -0.73
N ALA A 549 13.69 3.76 0.54
CA ALA A 549 14.82 3.28 1.35
C ALA A 549 14.79 1.76 1.55
N VAL A 550 13.60 1.16 1.68
CA VAL A 550 13.45 -0.30 1.79
C VAL A 550 13.66 -0.99 0.43
N GLU A 551 13.19 -0.42 -0.67
CA GLU A 551 13.39 -0.98 -2.01
C GLU A 551 14.87 -1.11 -2.36
N TYR A 552 15.62 -0.02 -2.21
CA TYR A 552 17.03 0.03 -2.60
C TYR A 552 18.01 -0.34 -1.47
N ALA A 553 17.53 -0.49 -0.25
CA ALA A 553 18.33 -0.73 0.96
C ALA A 553 19.41 0.34 1.18
N THR A 554 19.09 1.60 0.90
CA THR A 554 19.99 2.74 1.07
C THR A 554 19.24 3.99 1.52
N LEU A 555 19.91 4.86 2.29
CA LEU A 555 19.43 6.18 2.66
C LEU A 555 19.88 7.25 1.64
N ASP A 556 20.73 6.88 0.68
CA ASP A 556 21.27 7.76 -0.36
C ASP A 556 20.38 7.71 -1.60
N SER A 557 19.52 8.71 -1.76
CA SER A 557 18.64 8.83 -2.92
C SER A 557 19.38 9.24 -4.19
N GLN A 558 20.56 9.84 -4.09
CA GLN A 558 21.36 10.31 -5.24
C GLN A 558 22.27 9.24 -5.87
N LYS A 559 22.24 8.01 -5.41
CA LYS A 559 22.96 6.94 -6.11
C LYS A 559 22.49 6.83 -7.56
N PRO A 560 23.39 6.58 -8.53
CA PRO A 560 23.02 6.34 -9.92
C PRO A 560 21.91 5.29 -10.00
N PHE A 561 20.91 5.59 -10.81
CA PHE A 561 19.83 4.63 -11.06
C PHE A 561 20.37 3.38 -11.74
N ASN A 562 19.94 2.21 -11.29
CA ASN A 562 20.27 0.94 -11.90
C ASN A 562 19.01 0.09 -12.10
N ALA A 563 18.62 -0.12 -13.35
CA ALA A 563 17.46 -0.93 -13.72
C ALA A 563 17.72 -2.44 -13.51
N GLN A 564 18.99 -2.86 -13.45
CA GLN A 564 19.33 -4.28 -13.27
C GLN A 564 19.25 -4.66 -11.80
N LYS A 565 18.62 -5.78 -11.53
CA LYS A 565 18.67 -6.38 -10.19
C LYS A 565 20.06 -7.01 -9.97
N ASP A 566 20.49 -7.07 -8.73
CA ASP A 566 21.72 -7.77 -8.37
C ASP A 566 21.62 -9.31 -8.53
N ALA A 567 22.68 -10.04 -8.28
CA ALA A 567 22.72 -11.49 -8.38
C ALA A 567 21.71 -12.21 -7.45
N ASN A 568 21.25 -11.53 -6.40
CA ASN A 568 20.22 -12.04 -5.48
C ASN A 568 18.80 -11.69 -5.92
N GLY A 569 18.65 -10.91 -6.98
CA GLY A 569 17.36 -10.44 -7.49
C GLY A 569 16.85 -9.17 -6.80
N PHE A 570 17.71 -8.42 -6.11
CA PHE A 570 17.33 -7.20 -5.39
C PHE A 570 17.51 -5.95 -6.24
N ALA A 571 16.61 -4.97 -6.05
CA ALA A 571 16.79 -3.63 -6.59
C ALA A 571 18.05 -2.98 -6.03
N GLN A 572 18.76 -2.23 -6.86
CA GLN A 572 20.03 -1.59 -6.51
C GLN A 572 20.14 -0.20 -7.14
N GLY A 573 21.10 0.59 -6.67
CA GLY A 573 21.26 1.98 -7.08
C GLY A 573 20.40 2.93 -6.25
N GLY A 574 19.93 3.98 -6.87
CA GLY A 574 19.06 5.01 -6.32
C GLY A 574 18.27 5.66 -7.44
N LEU A 575 18.01 6.96 -7.34
CA LEU A 575 17.22 7.71 -8.32
C LEU A 575 18.09 8.62 -9.22
N GLY A 576 19.41 8.62 -9.02
CA GLY A 576 20.33 9.53 -9.70
C GLY A 576 20.36 10.93 -9.07
N PRO A 577 21.26 11.80 -9.58
CA PRO A 577 21.55 13.08 -8.91
C PRO A 577 20.42 14.11 -8.96
N GLY A 578 19.40 13.92 -9.77
CA GLY A 578 18.36 14.94 -10.01
C GLY A 578 18.92 16.20 -10.67
N PRO A 579 18.10 17.24 -10.89
CA PRO A 579 18.54 18.49 -11.50
C PRO A 579 19.31 19.40 -10.50
N THR A 580 20.52 19.07 -10.15
CA THR A 580 21.29 19.66 -9.05
C THR A 580 22.52 20.45 -9.48
N GLN A 581 22.63 20.82 -10.75
CA GLN A 581 23.86 21.41 -11.31
C GLN A 581 23.78 22.92 -11.56
N MET A 582 22.66 23.57 -11.28
CA MET A 582 22.42 24.95 -11.63
C MET A 582 22.69 25.89 -10.45
N THR A 583 23.75 26.71 -10.53
CA THR A 583 24.16 27.63 -9.45
C THR A 583 23.38 28.94 -9.41
N ASP A 584 22.78 29.34 -10.53
CA ASP A 584 22.02 30.60 -10.68
C ASP A 584 20.48 30.38 -10.71
N TRP A 585 20.03 29.28 -10.18
CA TRP A 585 18.64 28.84 -10.15
C TRP A 585 17.65 29.94 -9.69
N ALA A 586 17.97 30.65 -8.62
CA ALA A 586 17.06 31.62 -8.02
C ALA A 586 16.78 32.84 -8.91
N ASN A 587 17.62 33.14 -9.89
CA ASN A 587 17.55 34.34 -10.72
C ASN A 587 16.98 34.10 -12.12
N PHE A 588 16.94 32.84 -12.54
CA PHE A 588 16.54 32.43 -13.89
C PHE A 588 17.31 33.07 -15.06
N ASN A 589 18.22 33.91 -14.81
CA ASN A 589 19.23 34.61 -15.66
C ASN A 589 19.09 34.37 -17.18
N ASN A 590 17.98 34.86 -17.79
CA ASN A 590 17.66 34.64 -19.20
C ASN A 590 17.53 33.18 -19.64
N SER A 591 17.20 32.30 -18.74
CA SER A 591 16.86 30.89 -18.98
C SER A 591 15.71 30.46 -18.09
N ASN A 592 14.91 29.48 -18.51
CA ASN A 592 13.91 28.86 -17.65
C ASN A 592 14.38 27.43 -17.30
N PRO A 593 14.79 27.19 -16.07
CA PRO A 593 15.29 25.89 -15.65
C PRO A 593 14.19 24.91 -15.24
N LEU A 594 12.92 25.31 -15.29
CA LEU A 594 11.84 24.42 -14.93
C LEU A 594 11.67 23.32 -15.97
N ILE A 595 11.73 22.08 -15.51
CA ILE A 595 11.51 20.90 -16.34
C ILE A 595 10.00 20.73 -16.55
N PRO A 596 9.52 20.66 -17.80
CA PRO A 596 8.10 20.44 -18.06
C PRO A 596 7.61 19.11 -17.49
N CYS A 597 6.45 19.12 -16.84
CA CYS A 597 5.80 17.92 -16.32
C CYS A 597 5.57 16.89 -17.42
N GLY A 598 5.92 15.65 -17.14
CA GLY A 598 5.85 14.55 -18.10
C GLY A 598 7.13 14.32 -18.89
N TYR A 599 8.22 15.01 -18.57
CA TYR A 599 9.51 14.84 -19.24
C TYR A 599 10.05 13.41 -19.12
N THR A 600 9.75 12.73 -18.01
CA THR A 600 10.17 11.35 -17.72
C THR A 600 9.07 10.30 -18.02
N ASN A 601 8.04 10.64 -18.81
CA ASN A 601 6.91 9.73 -19.06
C ASN A 601 7.29 8.42 -19.74
N GLU A 602 8.41 8.35 -20.42
CA GLU A 602 8.94 7.13 -21.03
C GLU A 602 9.28 6.03 -20.02
N PHE A 603 9.48 6.39 -18.74
CA PHE A 603 9.71 5.41 -17.68
C PHE A 603 8.41 4.79 -17.12
N GLY A 604 7.26 5.22 -17.61
CA GLY A 604 5.97 4.65 -17.24
C GLY A 604 5.71 4.63 -15.74
N ASN A 605 5.36 3.45 -15.20
CA ASN A 605 5.21 3.18 -13.78
C ASN A 605 6.53 2.79 -13.10
N GLY A 606 7.63 2.75 -13.84
CA GLY A 606 8.96 2.44 -13.34
C GLY A 606 9.69 3.62 -12.71
N SER A 607 10.98 3.42 -12.52
CA SER A 607 11.95 4.42 -12.05
C SER A 607 13.01 4.66 -13.12
N GLY A 608 13.68 5.81 -13.07
CA GLY A 608 14.71 6.15 -14.02
C GLY A 608 15.21 7.58 -13.86
N GLU A 609 16.22 7.93 -14.64
CA GLU A 609 16.78 9.28 -14.70
C GLU A 609 17.03 9.70 -16.15
N LYS A 610 16.89 11.00 -16.43
CA LYS A 610 17.04 11.56 -17.78
C LYS A 610 17.57 12.97 -17.75
N ALA A 611 18.54 13.26 -18.60
CA ALA A 611 19.12 14.59 -18.74
C ALA A 611 18.16 15.57 -19.41
N TYR A 612 17.99 16.75 -18.84
CA TYR A 612 17.27 17.90 -19.37
C TYR A 612 18.22 19.05 -19.64
N VAL A 613 18.22 19.53 -20.87
CA VAL A 613 19.08 20.65 -21.28
C VAL A 613 18.32 21.96 -21.18
N VAL A 614 18.72 22.79 -20.22
CA VAL A 614 18.24 24.16 -20.07
C VAL A 614 18.89 25.00 -21.15
N LYS A 615 18.08 25.71 -21.94
CA LYS A 615 18.54 26.65 -22.98
C LYS A 615 18.49 28.08 -22.48
N ASN A 616 19.49 28.86 -22.84
CA ASN A 616 19.42 30.31 -22.68
C ASN A 616 18.62 30.99 -23.82
N ALA A 617 18.38 32.28 -23.73
CA ALA A 617 17.59 33.04 -24.69
C ALA A 617 18.17 33.00 -26.13
N SER A 618 19.48 32.80 -26.30
CA SER A 618 20.15 32.65 -27.58
C SER A 618 20.10 31.21 -28.14
N GLY A 619 19.47 30.28 -27.41
CA GLY A 619 19.35 28.88 -27.85
C GLY A 619 20.55 27.99 -27.47
N GLY A 620 21.60 28.57 -26.86
CA GLY A 620 22.75 27.83 -26.34
C GLY A 620 22.42 27.03 -25.08
N THR A 621 23.23 26.03 -24.78
CA THR A 621 23.12 25.27 -23.52
C THR A 621 23.56 26.15 -22.34
N HIS A 622 22.64 26.33 -21.36
CA HIS A 622 22.92 27.05 -20.12
C HIS A 622 23.37 26.08 -19.02
N ALA A 623 22.59 25.00 -18.84
CA ALA A 623 22.88 23.94 -17.87
C ALA A 623 22.31 22.62 -18.35
N THR A 624 22.79 21.52 -17.79
CA THR A 624 22.20 20.20 -17.95
C THR A 624 21.76 19.72 -16.58
N LEU A 625 20.48 19.48 -16.42
CA LEU A 625 19.87 19.00 -15.18
C LEU A 625 19.44 17.54 -15.36
N MET A 626 19.34 16.79 -14.28
CA MET A 626 18.83 15.42 -14.31
C MET A 626 17.42 15.40 -13.74
N ALA A 627 16.44 15.02 -14.55
CA ALA A 627 15.11 14.65 -14.08
C ALA A 627 15.13 13.20 -13.62
N ASN A 628 14.48 12.89 -12.53
CA ASN A 628 14.37 11.54 -12.02
C ASN A 628 12.90 11.12 -11.84
N ARG A 629 12.69 9.81 -11.74
CA ARG A 629 11.36 9.22 -11.50
C ARG A 629 11.50 8.06 -10.53
N TYR A 630 10.59 7.98 -9.58
CA TYR A 630 10.45 6.84 -8.69
C TYR A 630 9.04 6.29 -8.76
N ARG A 631 8.90 5.04 -9.24
CA ARG A 631 7.63 4.31 -9.27
C ARG A 631 6.47 5.16 -9.83
N GLY A 632 6.69 5.81 -10.96
CA GLY A 632 5.70 6.67 -11.60
C GLY A 632 5.68 8.14 -11.12
N ILE A 633 6.33 8.49 -10.02
CA ILE A 633 6.40 9.86 -9.49
C ILE A 633 7.61 10.58 -10.08
N GLU A 634 7.38 11.63 -10.86
CA GLU A 634 8.39 12.45 -11.51
C GLU A 634 8.99 13.47 -10.54
N ASN A 635 10.30 13.68 -10.56
CA ASN A 635 11.06 14.63 -9.74
C ASN A 635 10.66 14.60 -8.25
N PRO A 636 10.71 13.44 -7.57
CA PRO A 636 10.41 13.37 -6.15
C PRO A 636 11.34 14.25 -5.31
N PHE A 637 12.54 14.57 -5.81
CA PHE A 637 13.49 15.51 -5.23
C PHE A 637 14.29 16.24 -6.32
N GLY A 638 15.00 17.31 -5.95
CA GLY A 638 16.11 17.91 -6.70
C GLY A 638 15.74 18.97 -7.74
N HIS A 639 14.47 19.14 -8.11
CA HIS A 639 14.04 20.07 -9.15
C HIS A 639 13.58 21.42 -8.57
N ILE A 640 12.47 21.41 -7.86
CA ILE A 640 11.98 22.53 -7.06
C ILE A 640 11.76 22.08 -5.62
N TRP A 641 11.93 22.97 -4.67
CA TRP A 641 11.50 22.73 -3.31
C TRP A 641 10.00 22.44 -3.26
N LYS A 642 9.62 21.54 -2.39
CA LYS A 642 8.22 21.19 -2.21
C LYS A 642 7.76 21.57 -0.82
N TYR A 643 6.81 22.52 -0.72
CA TYR A 643 6.08 22.70 0.51
C TYR A 643 5.36 21.41 0.88
N THR A 644 5.40 21.09 2.17
CA THR A 644 4.62 20.01 2.76
C THR A 644 3.73 20.54 3.86
N ASP A 645 2.47 20.11 3.87
CA ASP A 645 1.52 20.40 4.93
C ASP A 645 1.52 19.31 6.01
N GLY A 646 0.95 19.59 7.18
CA GLY A 646 0.89 18.66 8.29
C GLY A 646 2.17 18.55 9.11
N ALA A 647 3.17 19.42 8.86
CA ALA A 647 4.38 19.50 9.68
C ALA A 647 4.80 20.95 9.91
N ASN A 648 4.92 21.33 11.16
CA ASN A 648 5.31 22.69 11.59
C ASN A 648 6.50 22.62 12.55
N ILE A 649 7.36 23.62 12.50
CA ILE A 649 8.49 23.76 13.40
C ILE A 649 8.25 24.97 14.31
N GLN A 650 8.24 24.71 15.60
CA GLN A 650 8.25 25.75 16.62
C GLN A 650 9.69 26.15 16.93
N VAL A 651 10.05 27.40 16.67
CA VAL A 651 11.38 27.93 16.99
C VAL A 651 11.29 28.96 18.09
N THR A 652 12.11 28.79 19.12
CA THR A 652 12.37 29.78 20.17
C THR A 652 13.85 30.17 20.17
N THR A 653 14.16 31.43 20.48
CA THR A 653 15.52 31.98 20.48
C THR A 653 16.14 32.01 21.89
N GLY A 654 17.40 32.41 22.00
CA GLY A 654 18.15 32.53 23.25
C GLY A 654 18.95 31.27 23.59
N ASP A 655 19.68 31.30 24.71
CA ASP A 655 20.60 30.21 25.13
C ASP A 655 19.87 28.89 25.41
N SER A 656 18.60 28.98 25.82
CA SER A 656 17.70 27.82 26.02
C SER A 656 16.70 27.63 24.86
N GLY A 657 16.96 28.28 23.72
CA GLY A 657 16.09 28.20 22.55
C GLY A 657 15.96 26.76 22.01
N LEU A 658 14.76 26.42 21.56
CA LEU A 658 14.43 25.10 21.03
C LEU A 658 13.90 25.21 19.61
N SER A 659 14.10 24.16 18.84
CA SER A 659 13.39 23.90 17.59
C SER A 659 12.67 22.56 17.76
N ILE A 660 11.35 22.56 17.59
CA ILE A 660 10.49 21.41 17.91
C ILE A 660 9.66 21.08 16.68
N LEU A 661 9.68 19.82 16.28
CA LEU A 661 8.81 19.29 15.23
C LEU A 661 7.44 18.95 15.81
N TRP A 662 6.41 19.42 15.14
CA TRP A 662 5.02 19.11 15.37
C TRP A 662 4.42 18.54 14.07
N THR A 663 3.69 17.43 14.13
CA THR A 663 3.06 16.82 12.95
C THR A 663 1.61 16.46 13.22
N THR A 664 0.82 16.43 12.15
CA THR A 664 -0.54 15.85 12.15
C THR A 664 -0.80 15.19 10.80
N ASP A 665 -1.61 14.14 10.81
CA ASP A 665 -2.10 13.49 9.59
C ASP A 665 -3.55 13.88 9.27
N ASP A 666 -4.22 14.62 10.18
CA ASP A 666 -5.57 15.10 9.98
C ASP A 666 -5.58 16.46 9.26
N PRO A 667 -6.05 16.53 7.99
CA PRO A 667 -6.07 17.77 7.22
C PRO A 667 -6.94 18.88 7.84
N SER A 668 -7.89 18.54 8.71
CA SER A 668 -8.70 19.54 9.42
C SER A 668 -7.89 20.37 10.40
N ASN A 669 -6.75 19.87 10.84
CA ASN A 669 -5.82 20.55 11.75
C ASN A 669 -4.75 21.35 11.03
N PHE A 670 -4.58 21.22 9.69
CA PHE A 670 -3.52 21.92 8.96
C PHE A 670 -3.61 23.42 9.14
N SER A 671 -2.54 23.97 9.69
CA SER A 671 -2.47 25.38 10.09
C SER A 671 -1.07 25.92 9.88
N ASP A 672 -0.98 27.17 9.46
CA ASP A 672 0.24 27.97 9.33
C ASP A 672 0.43 29.00 10.46
N THR A 673 -0.46 28.98 11.45
CA THR A 673 -0.42 29.90 12.60
C THR A 673 -0.49 29.21 13.95
N SER A 674 -0.78 27.89 14.01
CA SER A 674 -1.07 27.16 15.23
C SER A 674 -0.46 25.77 15.22
N TYR A 675 -0.30 25.18 16.41
CA TYR A 675 0.05 23.77 16.63
C TYR A 675 -1.13 22.98 17.22
N THR A 676 -2.32 23.56 17.27
CA THR A 676 -3.51 22.91 17.81
C THR A 676 -3.86 21.72 16.92
N GLY A 677 -4.05 20.55 17.53
CA GLY A 677 -4.31 19.31 16.79
C GLY A 677 -3.06 18.64 16.19
N TYR A 678 -1.86 19.19 16.48
CA TYR A 678 -0.60 18.57 16.11
C TYR A 678 0.02 17.81 17.29
N ASP A 679 0.67 16.71 17.00
CA ASP A 679 1.46 15.95 17.95
C ASP A 679 2.88 16.49 18.02
N LYS A 680 3.38 16.71 19.23
CA LYS A 680 4.76 17.08 19.46
C LYS A 680 5.67 15.88 19.27
N LYS A 681 6.52 15.89 18.25
CA LYS A 681 7.44 14.80 17.96
C LYS A 681 8.77 14.88 18.72
N GLY A 682 9.34 16.05 18.87
CA GLY A 682 10.57 16.24 19.63
C GLY A 682 11.44 17.39 19.16
N ASN A 683 12.60 17.51 19.82
CA ASN A 683 13.59 18.54 19.48
C ASN A 683 14.37 18.11 18.24
N ILE A 684 14.59 19.07 17.35
CA ILE A 684 15.36 18.91 16.12
C ILE A 684 16.64 19.73 16.13
N CYS A 685 17.55 19.46 15.20
CA CYS A 685 18.83 20.14 15.08
C CYS A 685 18.65 21.65 14.84
N ARG A 686 19.56 22.45 15.41
CA ARG A 686 19.56 23.91 15.29
C ARG A 686 20.72 24.45 14.46
N THR A 687 21.47 23.56 13.82
CA THR A 687 22.60 23.88 12.95
C THR A 687 22.43 23.26 11.59
N ASN A 688 22.92 23.94 10.56
CA ASN A 688 22.88 23.46 9.18
C ASN A 688 24.02 22.46 8.93
N GLY A 689 23.77 21.46 8.09
CA GLY A 689 24.76 20.46 7.72
C GLY A 689 24.15 19.21 7.15
N TYR A 690 24.96 18.30 6.65
CA TYR A 690 24.50 16.98 6.26
C TYR A 690 23.97 16.21 7.47
N ALA A 691 22.78 15.64 7.34
CA ALA A 691 22.12 14.92 8.40
C ALA A 691 22.93 13.67 8.82
N LYS A 692 23.16 13.54 10.12
CA LYS A 692 23.82 12.39 10.73
C LYS A 692 22.85 11.51 11.50
N LYS A 693 21.91 12.13 12.22
CA LYS A 693 20.83 11.42 12.91
C LYS A 693 19.49 12.11 12.64
N MET A 694 18.46 11.35 12.51
CA MET A 694 17.08 11.80 12.37
C MET A 694 16.30 11.57 13.65
N LEU A 695 15.19 12.29 13.78
CA LEU A 695 14.29 12.16 14.93
C LEU A 695 13.69 10.75 15.04
N LEU A 696 13.33 10.16 13.91
CA LEU A 696 12.72 8.83 13.74
C LEU A 696 11.50 8.59 14.63
N GLY A 697 11.69 8.33 15.93
CA GLY A 697 10.60 7.88 16.80
C GLY A 697 10.01 6.55 16.31
N GLU A 698 8.76 6.31 16.63
CA GLU A 698 8.01 5.16 16.09
C GLU A 698 7.35 5.47 14.74
N ASP A 699 7.29 6.76 14.36
CA ASP A 699 6.64 7.24 13.15
C ASP A 699 7.60 7.37 11.96
N GLY A 700 8.90 7.18 12.20
CA GLY A 700 9.92 7.29 11.16
C GLY A 700 10.14 8.72 10.65
N ASP A 701 10.12 9.72 11.54
CA ASP A 701 10.29 11.12 11.18
C ASP A 701 11.69 11.43 10.64
N ILE A 702 11.76 12.05 9.46
CA ILE A 702 12.99 12.31 8.71
C ILE A 702 13.51 13.75 8.86
N VAL A 703 13.41 14.33 10.05
CA VAL A 703 13.98 15.63 10.38
C VAL A 703 15.21 15.45 11.24
N ALA A 704 16.32 16.11 10.89
CA ALA A 704 17.60 15.90 11.55
C ALA A 704 17.59 16.35 13.03
N THR A 705 18.17 15.51 13.89
CA THR A 705 18.49 15.84 15.29
C THR A 705 19.97 16.11 15.49
N GLU A 706 20.82 15.60 14.60
CA GLU A 706 22.26 15.84 14.58
C GLU A 706 22.76 15.96 13.14
N VAL A 707 23.63 16.94 12.88
CA VAL A 707 24.35 17.10 11.62
C VAL A 707 25.82 16.73 11.79
N GLY A 708 26.55 16.56 10.69
CA GLY A 708 27.97 16.15 10.70
C GLY A 708 28.24 14.94 9.80
N GLY A 709 27.31 14.60 8.92
CA GLY A 709 27.49 13.67 7.82
C GLY A 709 28.16 14.33 6.61
N SER A 710 28.05 13.70 5.46
CA SER A 710 28.47 14.17 4.15
C SER A 710 27.52 13.66 3.08
N SER A 711 27.72 14.07 1.83
CA SER A 711 26.94 13.57 0.68
C SER A 711 27.08 12.06 0.38
N SER A 712 27.90 11.35 1.14
CA SER A 712 28.14 9.90 0.99
C SER A 712 28.13 9.14 2.31
N THR A 713 27.72 9.80 3.40
CA THR A 713 27.71 9.18 4.74
C THR A 713 26.42 9.46 5.48
N TYR A 714 25.98 8.47 6.27
CA TYR A 714 24.76 8.49 7.07
C TYR A 714 23.51 8.65 6.20
N TRP A 715 22.87 9.84 6.22
CA TRP A 715 21.64 10.12 5.46
C TRP A 715 21.89 10.75 4.09
N CYS A 716 23.15 11.10 3.81
CA CYS A 716 23.63 11.71 2.56
C CYS A 716 23.02 13.07 2.19
N ASP A 717 21.87 13.41 2.72
CA ASP A 717 21.10 14.60 2.42
C ASP A 717 21.35 15.72 3.46
N TYR A 718 21.16 16.95 3.02
CA TYR A 718 21.44 18.12 3.86
C TYR A 718 20.21 18.47 4.73
N TYR A 719 20.46 19.21 5.80
CA TYR A 719 19.45 19.80 6.66
C TYR A 719 19.72 21.29 6.80
N TYR A 720 18.70 22.12 6.57
CA TYR A 720 18.80 23.57 6.69
C TYR A 720 17.74 24.12 7.63
N THR A 721 18.15 25.03 8.54
CA THR A 721 17.27 25.62 9.55
C THR A 721 17.62 27.08 9.81
N TYR A 722 16.69 27.81 10.42
CA TYR A 722 16.92 29.17 10.87
C TYR A 722 16.39 29.33 12.30
N THR A 723 17.22 29.82 13.21
CA THR A 723 16.96 29.80 14.65
C THR A 723 17.02 31.18 15.32
N GLN A 724 17.11 32.27 14.52
CA GLN A 724 17.31 33.64 15.01
C GLN A 724 16.01 34.39 15.29
N ALA A 725 14.85 33.76 15.18
CA ALA A 725 13.55 34.37 15.46
C ALA A 725 12.61 33.39 16.16
N ASN A 726 11.83 33.90 17.13
CA ASN A 726 10.70 33.15 17.69
C ASN A 726 9.59 33.15 16.67
N ARG A 727 9.37 32.00 16.04
CA ARG A 727 8.35 31.87 14.99
C ARG A 727 7.96 30.44 14.68
N LEU A 728 6.82 30.31 14.02
CA LEU A 728 6.46 29.09 13.31
C LEU A 728 7.19 29.06 11.97
N GLN A 729 7.74 27.91 11.62
CA GLN A 729 8.34 27.60 10.33
C GLN A 729 7.65 26.38 9.72
N VAL A 730 7.67 26.33 8.40
CA VAL A 730 7.12 25.22 7.60
C VAL A 730 8.23 24.31 7.13
N VAL A 731 7.85 23.10 6.71
CA VAL A 731 8.77 22.08 6.23
C VAL A 731 8.75 22.03 4.71
N LEU A 732 9.91 22.25 4.09
CA LEU A 732 10.15 22.00 2.69
C LEU A 732 11.02 20.76 2.54
N VAL A 733 10.83 20.02 1.45
CA VAL A 733 11.53 18.76 1.20
C VAL A 733 12.11 18.69 -0.21
N GLY A 734 13.13 17.85 -0.36
CA GLY A 734 13.64 17.38 -1.63
C GLY A 734 14.77 18.21 -2.24
N GLY A 735 14.93 19.47 -1.89
CA GLY A 735 15.91 20.34 -2.53
C GLY A 735 15.47 20.86 -3.91
N ASN A 736 16.25 21.78 -4.46
CA ASN A 736 16.03 22.38 -5.78
C ASN A 736 17.23 22.18 -6.72
N ALA A 737 17.13 22.66 -7.95
CA ALA A 737 18.15 22.51 -8.97
C ALA A 737 19.51 23.22 -8.67
N GLY A 738 19.58 24.02 -7.63
CA GLY A 738 20.80 24.70 -7.18
C GLY A 738 21.50 24.02 -6.01
N ASP A 739 20.88 23.01 -5.39
CA ASP A 739 21.36 22.45 -4.12
C ASP A 739 22.49 21.41 -4.30
N GLY A 740 22.73 20.91 -5.50
CA GLY A 740 23.80 19.96 -5.76
C GLY A 740 23.67 18.69 -4.91
N SER A 741 24.78 18.27 -4.30
CA SER A 741 24.82 17.09 -3.44
C SER A 741 24.02 17.21 -2.14
N TYR A 742 23.40 18.37 -1.85
CA TYR A 742 22.54 18.54 -0.69
C TYR A 742 21.15 17.91 -0.91
N ALA A 743 20.68 17.90 -2.18
CA ALA A 743 19.36 17.44 -2.53
C ALA A 743 19.17 15.93 -2.27
N GLY A 744 17.94 15.52 -2.00
CA GLY A 744 17.56 14.14 -1.83
C GLY A 744 16.21 14.00 -1.15
N LEU A 745 15.70 12.79 -1.03
CA LEU A 745 14.40 12.53 -0.43
C LEU A 745 14.35 12.87 1.06
N ALA A 746 15.48 12.77 1.77
CA ALA A 746 15.57 13.13 3.19
C ALA A 746 16.10 14.57 3.42
N TYR A 747 16.26 15.37 2.36
CA TYR A 747 16.61 16.77 2.52
C TYR A 747 15.42 17.57 3.04
N VAL A 748 15.56 18.10 4.25
CA VAL A 748 14.55 18.92 4.93
C VAL A 748 15.07 20.32 5.17
N HIS A 749 14.26 21.30 4.78
CA HIS A 749 14.53 22.73 4.96
C HIS A 749 13.45 23.34 5.84
N THR A 750 13.86 23.90 6.98
CA THR A 750 12.95 24.41 8.02
C THR A 750 13.17 25.91 8.31
N SER A 751 13.69 26.69 7.35
CA SER A 751 13.92 28.11 7.60
C SER A 751 12.82 29.02 7.06
N HIS A 752 11.86 28.51 6.33
CA HIS A 752 10.80 29.30 5.72
C HIS A 752 9.62 29.51 6.66
N THR A 753 9.00 30.67 6.53
CA THR A 753 7.72 31.00 7.18
C THR A 753 6.57 30.62 6.26
N PRO A 754 5.34 30.49 6.77
CA PRO A 754 4.16 30.18 5.95
C PRO A 754 3.87 31.23 4.86
N SER A 755 4.32 32.47 5.04
CA SER A 755 4.11 33.58 4.09
C SER A 755 5.17 33.66 2.99
N ASP A 756 6.21 32.84 3.05
CA ASP A 756 7.26 32.86 2.04
C ASP A 756 6.72 32.29 0.71
N ALA A 757 7.15 32.92 -0.40
CA ALA A 757 6.83 32.48 -1.75
C ALA A 757 8.03 32.79 -2.64
N TYR A 758 8.55 31.75 -3.34
CA TYR A 758 9.73 31.90 -4.17
C TYR A 758 9.59 31.09 -5.46
N ARG A 759 10.25 31.51 -6.54
CA ARG A 759 10.24 30.84 -7.84
C ARG A 759 10.69 29.41 -7.83
N TYR A 760 11.51 29.05 -6.85
CA TYR A 760 12.08 27.73 -6.70
C TYR A 760 11.32 26.86 -5.70
N ILE A 761 10.14 27.31 -5.24
CA ILE A 761 9.28 26.57 -4.32
C ILE A 761 7.94 26.30 -4.97
N GLY A 762 7.60 25.06 -5.08
CA GLY A 762 6.32 24.54 -5.54
C GLY A 762 5.72 23.55 -4.53
N SER A 763 4.86 22.67 -5.01
CA SER A 763 4.28 21.57 -4.22
C SER A 763 3.78 20.46 -5.15
N ARG A 764 3.02 19.51 -4.60
CA ARG A 764 2.31 18.43 -5.31
C ARG A 764 0.85 18.40 -4.87
N LEU A 765 0.05 17.55 -5.51
CA LEU A 765 -1.25 17.15 -5.03
C LEU A 765 -1.18 15.82 -4.31
N CYS A 766 -2.01 15.67 -3.29
CA CYS A 766 -2.37 14.40 -2.69
C CYS A 766 -3.89 14.23 -2.68
N PHE A 767 -4.32 12.96 -2.64
CA PHE A 767 -5.71 12.63 -2.37
C PHE A 767 -5.76 11.52 -1.32
N PHE A 768 -6.57 11.73 -0.29
CA PHE A 768 -6.74 10.82 0.83
C PHE A 768 -8.19 10.35 0.91
N PRO A 769 -8.52 9.14 0.44
CA PRO A 769 -9.89 8.62 0.47
C PRO A 769 -10.53 8.65 1.85
N LYS A 770 -9.76 8.46 2.92
CA LYS A 770 -10.23 8.46 4.31
C LYS A 770 -10.81 9.79 4.77
N TYR A 771 -10.43 10.91 4.15
CA TYR A 771 -10.90 12.25 4.49
C TYR A 771 -11.98 12.77 3.54
N LYS A 772 -12.42 11.96 2.61
CA LYS A 772 -13.57 12.30 1.79
C LYS A 772 -14.81 12.38 2.69
N SER A 773 -15.42 13.57 2.82
CA SER A 773 -16.68 13.71 3.51
C SER A 773 -17.73 12.90 2.75
N THR A 774 -18.39 11.98 3.41
CA THR A 774 -19.67 11.44 2.96
C THR A 774 -20.72 12.54 3.14
N GLU A 775 -20.83 13.45 2.17
CA GLU A 775 -22.03 14.27 2.07
C GLU A 775 -23.19 13.31 1.78
N ILE A 776 -23.96 13.03 2.81
CA ILE A 776 -25.32 12.57 2.63
C ILE A 776 -26.03 13.77 2.00
N THR A 777 -26.19 13.77 0.70
CA THR A 777 -27.12 14.67 0.02
C THR A 777 -28.51 14.33 0.54
N THR A 778 -28.91 14.97 1.64
CA THR A 778 -30.33 15.11 1.96
C THR A 778 -30.89 16.06 0.91
N THR A 779 -31.34 15.52 -0.20
CA THR A 779 -32.33 16.19 -1.03
C THR A 779 -33.59 16.32 -0.15
N THR A 780 -33.73 17.47 0.49
CA THR A 780 -35.01 17.94 0.96
C THR A 780 -35.88 18.22 -0.28
N GLU A 781 -36.85 17.37 -0.57
CA GLU A 781 -38.02 17.74 -1.33
C GLU A 781 -38.87 18.75 -0.56
#